data_216dbfa7d60302f966d925ee09434839
#
_entry.id   216dbfa7d60302f966d925ee09434839
#
_cell.length_a   1.000
_cell.length_b   1.000
_cell.length_c   1.000
_cell.angle_alpha   90.00
_cell.angle_beta   90.00
_cell.angle_gamma   90.00
#
_symmetry.space_group_name_H-M   'P 1'
#
loop_
_entity.id
_entity.type
_entity.pdbx_description
1 polymer ?
#
loop_
_entity_poly.entity_id
_entity_poly.type
_entity_poly.pdbx_seq_one_letter_code
_entity_poly.pdbx_strand_id
1 'polypeptide(L)'
;MKKSLVLLLISSLVSGLYARQPRTVVEPPFAFRNSGTLEIKRIELAPESTTVYIQAYFRPHNWIRISSETYIRAGAEGEKLTVRSADGMPLDTEFYMPETGRHDFSLSFPPVDPKTAKIDLIESDCPDCFKIYDIDLTGKKAKPGRSALAKKYKKTVPLTENFTAPIVSDSPARIAGAITGYDPRFFDRIEIAFYSPIVGDGATELKVPVHADGSFETELNILTPICGTLFLPGFVTLPFYAEPGRETALEIDLGAVYRKTSVFKELHPQTSPVAYYGELGRVNEELARLQKIQVRTGTHHIGYHFDRLTRIHGMRPEQYKQYVMEESARRLAQIDTLKEFCPRSREIAEKTVRAETLIDLLNYSTMMEHAYRTVNKLWDRSQPLDIEIEKPGPAYYDFVNDYPANDETMLAAGTTALEALNDFTLYLIATHPKTQHLGPQHYLFHPDSILNDPATVRLIGSDRGILYDLTLFRDMIGRINNGVPLTDAQAQSLDTLFSNRAFAREVLARQRRIDSLIAENKKKTGFAIRPTPIRDTPEQTIEAIWEAYRGKVVFVDVWETWCGPCRRAMEATEPIKKELDGRGIVYLYLASESSPLEAWHNLIPGIPGEHYRLDQETAAALREKFGFNGVPSYLLIDQEGKVAYQRTGFEGPEKIKQLLLEASEK
;
A
#
# COMPACT_ATOMS: atom_id res chain seq x y z
N MET A 1 -29.77 -9.25 101.53
CA MET A 1 -28.38 -9.03 101.19
C MET A 1 -28.11 -9.58 99.76
N LYS A 2 -28.24 -8.82 98.70
CA LYS A 2 -27.96 -9.23 97.37
C LYS A 2 -26.83 -8.32 96.80
N LYS A 3 -25.68 -8.92 96.53
CA LYS A 3 -24.57 -8.25 95.87
C LYS A 3 -24.74 -8.27 94.40
N SER A 4 -24.93 -7.12 93.79
CA SER A 4 -24.94 -6.97 92.31
C SER A 4 -23.54 -6.80 91.77
N LEU A 5 -23.11 -7.69 90.92
CA LEU A 5 -21.86 -7.67 90.14
C LEU A 5 -22.09 -6.90 88.86
N VAL A 6 -21.45 -5.73 88.69
CA VAL A 6 -21.46 -4.95 87.45
C VAL A 6 -20.32 -5.44 86.56
N LEU A 7 -20.64 -6.07 85.46
CA LEU A 7 -19.67 -6.50 84.41
C LEU A 7 -19.48 -5.35 83.39
N LEU A 8 -18.30 -4.71 83.41
CA LEU A 8 -17.91 -3.75 82.40
C LEU A 8 -17.46 -4.48 81.14
N LEU A 9 -18.25 -4.41 80.09
CA LEU A 9 -17.86 -4.88 78.72
C LEU A 9 -17.09 -3.73 78.07
N ILE A 10 -15.77 -3.88 77.94
CA ILE A 10 -14.91 -3.06 77.07
C ILE A 10 -14.98 -3.66 75.68
N SER A 11 -15.81 -3.07 74.82
CA SER A 11 -15.81 -3.35 73.38
C SER A 11 -14.65 -2.63 72.70
N SER A 12 -13.53 -3.29 72.52
CA SER A 12 -12.43 -2.86 71.65
C SER A 12 -12.92 -2.87 70.18
N LEU A 13 -13.20 -1.70 69.65
CA LEU A 13 -13.33 -1.49 68.22
C LEU A 13 -11.94 -1.72 67.53
N VAL A 14 -11.66 -2.94 67.15
CA VAL A 14 -10.60 -3.19 66.21
C VAL A 14 -11.17 -2.88 64.81
N SER A 15 -10.96 -1.65 64.35
CA SER A 15 -11.14 -1.28 62.96
C SER A 15 -10.11 -2.00 62.13
N GLY A 16 -10.44 -3.23 61.74
CA GLY A 16 -9.60 -3.99 60.80
C GLY A 16 -9.50 -3.22 59.48
N LEU A 17 -8.36 -2.59 59.26
CA LEU A 17 -7.90 -2.25 57.93
C LEU A 17 -7.77 -3.53 57.10
N TYR A 18 -8.88 -3.99 56.52
CA TYR A 18 -8.81 -4.96 55.42
C TYR A 18 -8.07 -4.27 54.29
N ALA A 19 -6.77 -4.53 54.16
CA ALA A 19 -6.04 -4.19 52.96
C ALA A 19 -6.83 -4.84 51.80
N ARG A 20 -7.47 -4.03 50.97
CA ARG A 20 -8.18 -4.51 49.80
C ARG A 20 -7.19 -5.34 48.97
N GLN A 21 -7.49 -6.59 48.75
CA GLN A 21 -6.70 -7.45 47.87
C GLN A 21 -6.58 -6.82 46.49
N PRO A 22 -5.40 -6.83 45.86
CA PRO A 22 -5.22 -6.33 44.52
C PRO A 22 -6.20 -7.02 43.58
N ARG A 23 -6.86 -6.23 42.75
CA ARG A 23 -7.73 -6.76 41.70
C ARG A 23 -6.91 -6.93 40.41
N THR A 24 -6.91 -8.14 39.86
CA THR A 24 -6.20 -8.46 38.62
C THR A 24 -7.21 -8.62 37.49
N VAL A 25 -6.94 -7.95 36.34
CA VAL A 25 -7.66 -8.11 35.09
C VAL A 25 -6.69 -8.73 34.09
N VAL A 26 -6.98 -9.96 33.66
CA VAL A 26 -6.13 -10.72 32.74
C VAL A 26 -6.61 -10.47 31.31
N GLU A 27 -5.67 -10.20 30.41
CA GLU A 27 -5.92 -9.95 28.99
C GLU A 27 -7.10 -9.00 28.78
N PRO A 28 -7.03 -7.78 29.36
CA PRO A 28 -8.14 -6.84 29.27
C PRO A 28 -8.43 -6.49 27.81
N PRO A 29 -9.70 -6.57 27.37
CA PRO A 29 -10.06 -6.10 26.04
C PRO A 29 -9.87 -4.59 25.95
N PHE A 30 -9.57 -4.11 24.74
CA PHE A 30 -9.43 -2.69 24.45
C PHE A 30 -10.20 -2.33 23.16
N ALA A 31 -10.49 -1.05 22.95
CA ALA A 31 -11.23 -0.61 21.77
C ALA A 31 -10.32 -0.39 20.56
N PHE A 32 -9.16 0.24 20.77
CA PHE A 32 -8.25 0.62 19.69
C PHE A 32 -6.79 0.60 20.16
N ARG A 33 -5.90 0.26 19.23
CA ARG A 33 -4.45 0.48 19.34
C ARG A 33 -3.85 0.87 17.98
N ASN A 34 -2.89 1.76 17.98
CA ASN A 34 -2.17 2.16 16.77
C ASN A 34 -0.89 1.35 16.51
N SER A 35 -0.50 0.46 17.41
CA SER A 35 0.69 -0.38 17.31
C SER A 35 0.40 -1.81 17.73
N GLY A 36 0.92 -2.79 17.00
CA GLY A 36 0.88 -4.21 17.34
C GLY A 36 2.05 -4.69 18.21
N THR A 37 2.99 -3.80 18.54
CA THR A 37 4.22 -4.14 19.25
C THR A 37 3.95 -4.53 20.71
N LEU A 38 2.95 -3.93 21.35
CA LEU A 38 2.67 -4.13 22.78
C LEU A 38 1.37 -4.90 23.00
N GLU A 39 1.41 -5.96 23.78
CA GLU A 39 0.25 -6.74 24.22
C GLU A 39 0.15 -6.68 25.74
N ILE A 40 -1.02 -6.29 26.26
CA ILE A 40 -1.27 -6.22 27.71
C ILE A 40 -1.67 -7.60 28.20
N LYS A 41 -0.82 -8.23 29.00
CA LYS A 41 -1.08 -9.55 29.61
C LYS A 41 -2.04 -9.47 30.79
N ARG A 42 -1.85 -8.50 31.66
CA ARG A 42 -2.72 -8.25 32.81
C ARG A 42 -2.50 -6.86 33.38
N ILE A 43 -3.48 -6.38 34.12
CA ILE A 43 -3.41 -5.15 34.92
C ILE A 43 -3.73 -5.49 36.36
N GLU A 44 -2.86 -5.08 37.28
CA GLU A 44 -3.08 -5.18 38.71
C GLU A 44 -3.41 -3.83 39.31
N LEU A 45 -4.57 -3.77 39.98
CA LEU A 45 -5.11 -2.57 40.62
C LEU A 45 -4.93 -2.73 42.11
N ALA A 46 -3.91 -2.10 42.68
CA ALA A 46 -3.62 -2.09 44.12
C ALA A 46 -3.95 -0.70 44.72
N PRO A 47 -4.08 -0.59 46.07
CA PRO A 47 -4.35 0.69 46.70
C PRO A 47 -3.27 1.75 46.46
N GLU A 48 -2.01 1.32 46.29
CA GLU A 48 -0.84 2.22 46.14
C GLU A 48 -0.40 2.40 44.70
N SER A 49 -0.83 1.52 43.76
CA SER A 49 -0.38 1.53 42.38
C SER A 49 -1.33 0.84 41.42
N THR A 50 -1.20 1.18 40.16
CA THR A 50 -1.72 0.39 39.01
C THR A 50 -0.53 -0.12 38.23
N THR A 51 -0.40 -1.46 38.09
CA THR A 51 0.70 -2.07 37.36
C THR A 51 0.19 -2.74 36.10
N VAL A 52 0.75 -2.34 34.96
CA VAL A 52 0.43 -2.89 33.64
C VAL A 52 1.55 -3.83 33.22
N TYR A 53 1.25 -5.13 33.07
CA TYR A 53 2.18 -6.15 32.60
C TYR A 53 2.02 -6.31 31.09
N ILE A 54 3.12 -6.12 30.38
CA ILE A 54 3.16 -6.01 28.93
C ILE A 54 4.11 -7.06 28.36
N GLN A 55 3.75 -7.62 27.22
CA GLN A 55 4.67 -8.40 26.39
C GLN A 55 4.90 -7.64 25.09
N ALA A 56 6.14 -7.30 24.81
CA ALA A 56 6.54 -6.71 23.53
C ALA A 56 6.81 -7.80 22.50
N TYR A 57 6.44 -7.50 21.23
CA TYR A 57 6.72 -8.32 20.05
C TYR A 57 7.33 -7.43 18.98
N PHE A 58 8.60 -7.66 18.66
CA PHE A 58 9.28 -6.91 17.60
C PHE A 58 10.36 -7.77 16.94
N ARG A 59 10.95 -7.26 15.86
CA ARG A 59 12.01 -7.99 15.14
C ARG A 59 13.21 -8.23 16.04
N PRO A 60 13.80 -9.45 16.05
CA PRO A 60 15.04 -9.72 16.78
C PRO A 60 16.12 -8.68 16.45
N HIS A 61 16.91 -8.30 17.42
CA HIS A 61 18.02 -7.33 17.32
C HIS A 61 17.63 -5.89 16.92
N ASN A 62 16.34 -5.60 16.72
CA ASN A 62 15.85 -4.23 16.60
C ASN A 62 15.44 -3.71 17.99
N TRP A 63 15.49 -2.41 18.17
CA TRP A 63 15.17 -1.78 19.43
C TRP A 63 13.72 -1.33 19.52
N ILE A 64 13.22 -1.29 20.74
CA ILE A 64 12.00 -0.60 21.17
C ILE A 64 12.37 0.34 22.31
N ARG A 65 11.56 1.37 22.53
CA ARG A 65 11.74 2.30 23.64
C ARG A 65 10.39 2.63 24.26
N ILE A 66 10.34 2.80 25.57
CA ILE A 66 9.19 3.32 26.31
C ILE A 66 9.60 4.63 26.94
N SER A 67 8.83 5.68 26.70
CA SER A 67 9.08 7.00 27.24
C SER A 67 8.71 7.10 28.72
N SER A 68 9.47 7.87 29.49
CA SER A 68 9.10 8.27 30.86
C SER A 68 7.88 9.20 30.91
N GLU A 69 7.45 9.75 29.75
CA GLU A 69 6.20 10.50 29.63
C GLU A 69 4.96 9.57 29.54
N THR A 70 5.14 8.25 29.46
CA THR A 70 4.05 7.28 29.36
C THR A 70 3.07 7.44 30.52
N TYR A 71 1.79 7.52 30.22
CA TYR A 71 0.74 7.69 31.22
C TYR A 71 -0.47 6.79 30.95
N ILE A 72 -1.22 6.58 32.04
CA ILE A 72 -2.59 6.05 31.96
C ILE A 72 -3.58 7.15 32.34
N ARG A 73 -4.80 7.09 31.82
CA ARG A 73 -5.89 7.99 32.23
C ARG A 73 -7.25 7.31 32.15
N ALA A 74 -8.19 7.76 32.97
CA ALA A 74 -9.57 7.27 33.00
C ALA A 74 -10.44 8.07 32.03
N GLY A 75 -10.57 7.60 30.78
CA GLY A 75 -11.32 8.31 29.72
C GLY A 75 -10.58 9.53 29.17
N ALA A 76 -11.23 10.27 28.26
CA ALA A 76 -10.61 11.36 27.50
C ALA A 76 -10.17 12.54 28.38
N GLU A 77 -10.97 12.88 29.37
CA GLU A 77 -10.78 14.05 30.25
C GLU A 77 -10.15 13.69 31.61
N GLY A 78 -9.77 12.41 31.80
CA GLY A 78 -9.16 11.94 33.04
C GLY A 78 -7.77 12.53 33.27
N GLU A 79 -7.37 12.63 34.54
CA GLU A 79 -6.02 13.01 34.94
C GLU A 79 -4.99 12.06 34.33
N LYS A 80 -3.87 12.61 33.82
CA LYS A 80 -2.72 11.85 33.35
C LYS A 80 -1.93 11.33 34.53
N LEU A 81 -1.98 10.04 34.75
CA LEU A 81 -1.19 9.35 35.76
C LEU A 81 0.10 8.81 35.10
N THR A 82 1.16 9.61 35.18
CA THR A 82 2.45 9.29 34.54
C THR A 82 3.12 8.08 35.20
N VAL A 83 3.85 7.30 34.39
CA VAL A 83 4.63 6.13 34.83
C VAL A 83 5.63 6.53 35.93
N ARG A 84 5.67 5.72 37.01
CA ARG A 84 6.60 5.93 38.14
C ARG A 84 7.87 5.10 37.98
N SER A 85 7.73 3.89 37.46
CA SER A 85 8.83 2.96 37.25
C SER A 85 8.48 1.91 36.22
N ALA A 86 9.52 1.32 35.63
CA ALA A 86 9.42 0.14 34.79
C ALA A 86 10.29 -0.98 35.39
N ASP A 87 9.84 -2.22 35.26
CA ASP A 87 10.60 -3.40 35.59
C ASP A 87 10.76 -4.29 34.36
N GLY A 88 11.96 -4.81 34.13
CA GLY A 88 12.31 -5.60 32.95
C GLY A 88 12.77 -4.79 31.72
N MET A 89 12.56 -3.47 31.71
CA MET A 89 13.00 -2.58 30.62
C MET A 89 13.22 -1.15 31.13
N PRO A 90 14.36 -0.50 30.86
CA PRO A 90 14.59 0.89 31.26
C PRO A 90 13.72 1.85 30.43
N LEU A 91 13.27 2.95 31.06
CA LEU A 91 12.61 4.05 30.37
C LEU A 91 13.61 4.89 29.58
N ASP A 92 13.16 5.55 28.52
CA ASP A 92 13.92 6.47 27.67
C ASP A 92 15.19 5.90 27.01
N THR A 93 15.34 4.58 27.03
CA THR A 93 16.52 3.89 26.52
C THR A 93 16.12 2.91 25.43
N GLU A 94 16.95 2.79 24.40
CA GLU A 94 16.79 1.76 23.37
C GLU A 94 17.01 0.38 23.98
N PHE A 95 15.97 -0.45 23.96
CA PHE A 95 16.04 -1.85 24.40
C PHE A 95 16.04 -2.75 23.17
N TYR A 96 17.14 -3.46 22.93
CA TYR A 96 17.30 -4.36 21.80
C TYR A 96 16.62 -5.70 22.07
N MET A 97 15.71 -6.07 21.19
CA MET A 97 14.92 -7.29 21.32
C MET A 97 15.78 -8.55 21.23
N PRO A 98 15.51 -9.57 22.07
CA PRO A 98 16.23 -10.84 22.02
C PRO A 98 15.92 -11.61 20.73
N GLU A 99 16.67 -12.71 20.49
CA GLU A 99 16.47 -13.64 19.36
C GLU A 99 15.02 -14.13 19.21
N THR A 100 14.28 -14.25 20.31
CA THR A 100 12.89 -14.69 20.30
C THR A 100 11.93 -13.64 19.73
N GLY A 101 12.36 -12.39 19.56
CA GLY A 101 11.51 -11.26 19.20
C GLY A 101 10.42 -10.95 20.24
N ARG A 102 10.55 -11.45 21.49
CA ARG A 102 9.58 -11.28 22.58
C ARG A 102 10.27 -10.85 23.86
N HIS A 103 9.64 -9.94 24.61
CA HIS A 103 10.15 -9.48 25.88
C HIS A 103 9.01 -9.10 26.84
N ASP A 104 9.08 -9.56 28.08
CA ASP A 104 8.11 -9.24 29.13
C ASP A 104 8.65 -8.13 30.03
N PHE A 105 7.81 -7.13 30.31
CA PHE A 105 8.12 -6.05 31.24
C PHE A 105 6.85 -5.51 31.90
N SER A 106 7.00 -4.64 32.90
CA SER A 106 5.87 -4.01 33.54
C SER A 106 6.09 -2.51 33.76
N LEU A 107 5.00 -1.76 33.77
CA LEU A 107 4.97 -0.32 34.04
C LEU A 107 4.10 -0.08 35.28
N SER A 108 4.63 0.66 36.25
CA SER A 108 3.91 1.03 37.47
C SER A 108 3.49 2.50 37.43
N PHE A 109 2.22 2.74 37.71
CA PHE A 109 1.57 4.05 37.70
C PHE A 109 0.97 4.37 39.07
N PRO A 110 0.57 5.64 39.35
CA PRO A 110 -0.31 5.98 40.45
C PRO A 110 -1.60 5.13 40.42
N PRO A 111 -2.24 4.89 41.59
CA PRO A 111 -3.45 4.08 41.64
C PRO A 111 -4.60 4.76 40.91
N VAL A 112 -5.36 4.01 40.10
CA VAL A 112 -6.63 4.48 39.54
C VAL A 112 -7.78 4.20 40.52
N ASP A 113 -8.85 5.01 40.46
CA ASP A 113 -10.06 4.75 41.24
C ASP A 113 -10.56 3.31 40.98
N PRO A 114 -10.80 2.50 42.01
CA PRO A 114 -11.30 1.13 41.85
C PRO A 114 -12.64 1.01 41.09
N LYS A 115 -13.37 2.10 40.93
CA LYS A 115 -14.61 2.17 40.16
C LYS A 115 -14.36 2.44 38.67
N THR A 116 -13.15 2.76 38.28
CA THR A 116 -12.78 3.02 36.90
C THR A 116 -13.09 1.80 36.04
N ALA A 117 -13.92 1.99 35.03
CA ALA A 117 -14.33 0.92 34.11
C ALA A 117 -13.33 0.73 32.97
N LYS A 118 -12.71 1.82 32.52
CA LYS A 118 -11.80 1.84 31.38
C LYS A 118 -10.65 2.80 31.60
N ILE A 119 -9.48 2.48 31.07
CA ILE A 119 -8.32 3.37 31.00
C ILE A 119 -7.73 3.40 29.60
N ASP A 120 -7.05 4.49 29.26
CA ASP A 120 -6.16 4.59 28.12
C ASP A 120 -4.71 4.38 28.61
N LEU A 121 -3.85 3.75 27.79
CA LEU A 121 -2.40 3.70 27.95
C LEU A 121 -1.75 4.38 26.77
N ILE A 122 -1.04 5.47 27.02
CA ILE A 122 -0.52 6.39 25.99
C ILE A 122 0.94 6.69 26.29
N GLU A 123 1.82 6.55 25.30
CA GLU A 123 3.24 6.83 25.47
C GLU A 123 3.51 8.33 25.69
N SER A 124 2.97 9.17 24.79
CA SER A 124 2.97 10.62 24.92
C SER A 124 1.98 11.25 23.95
N ASP A 125 1.87 12.59 23.91
CA ASP A 125 0.96 13.30 23.03
C ASP A 125 1.46 13.38 21.57
N CYS A 126 2.59 12.79 21.22
CA CYS A 126 3.12 12.81 19.86
C CYS A 126 2.21 12.01 18.89
N PRO A 127 2.18 12.35 17.58
CA PRO A 127 1.36 11.67 16.60
C PRO A 127 1.70 10.18 16.46
N ASP A 128 2.99 9.86 16.45
CA ASP A 128 3.51 8.50 16.16
C ASP A 128 3.72 7.65 17.42
N CYS A 129 3.48 8.20 18.62
CA CYS A 129 3.57 7.48 19.88
C CYS A 129 2.54 6.38 19.96
N PHE A 130 2.87 5.27 20.64
CA PHE A 130 1.89 4.21 20.83
C PHE A 130 0.72 4.67 21.72
N LYS A 131 -0.47 4.20 21.37
CA LYS A 131 -1.72 4.52 22.06
C LYS A 131 -2.60 3.29 22.09
N ILE A 132 -3.07 2.93 23.29
CA ILE A 132 -4.06 1.86 23.49
C ILE A 132 -5.23 2.47 24.25
N TYR A 133 -6.39 2.55 23.61
CA TYR A 133 -7.55 3.24 24.13
C TYR A 133 -8.61 2.28 24.68
N ASP A 134 -9.34 2.75 25.69
CA ASP A 134 -10.50 2.08 26.26
C ASP A 134 -10.20 0.64 26.73
N ILE A 135 -9.11 0.44 27.43
CA ILE A 135 -8.75 -0.84 28.06
C ILE A 135 -9.78 -1.13 29.15
N ASP A 136 -10.56 -2.20 28.99
CA ASP A 136 -11.66 -2.55 29.89
C ASP A 136 -11.16 -3.22 31.17
N LEU A 137 -11.37 -2.55 32.28
CA LEU A 137 -11.05 -3.04 33.62
C LEU A 137 -12.20 -3.81 34.29
N THR A 138 -13.38 -3.88 33.67
CA THR A 138 -14.56 -4.53 34.27
C THR A 138 -14.51 -6.06 34.22
N GLY A 139 -13.73 -6.61 33.27
CA GLY A 139 -13.69 -8.05 32.99
C GLY A 139 -14.96 -8.58 32.34
N LYS A 140 -15.88 -7.71 31.89
CA LYS A 140 -17.12 -8.08 31.22
C LYS A 140 -16.86 -8.27 29.74
N LYS A 141 -17.44 -9.32 29.14
CA LYS A 141 -17.42 -9.51 27.70
C LYS A 141 -18.15 -8.37 26.99
N ALA A 142 -17.50 -7.74 26.02
CA ALA A 142 -18.12 -6.73 25.17
C ALA A 142 -19.33 -7.35 24.43
N LYS A 143 -20.47 -6.64 24.42
CA LYS A 143 -21.60 -7.02 23.60
C LYS A 143 -21.40 -6.43 22.22
N PRO A 144 -21.58 -7.21 21.13
CA PRO A 144 -21.55 -6.64 19.79
C PRO A 144 -22.60 -5.54 19.64
N GLY A 145 -22.21 -4.43 19.03
CA GLY A 145 -23.10 -3.33 18.69
C GLY A 145 -24.21 -3.80 17.71
N ARG A 146 -25.32 -3.08 17.67
CA ARG A 146 -26.34 -3.32 16.63
C ARG A 146 -25.91 -2.65 15.34
N SER A 147 -25.93 -3.42 14.24
CA SER A 147 -25.61 -2.93 12.91
C SER A 147 -26.62 -1.87 12.43
N ALA A 148 -26.12 -0.65 12.19
CA ALA A 148 -26.90 0.40 11.53
C ALA A 148 -27.07 0.10 10.03
N LEU A 149 -26.03 -0.44 9.39
CA LEU A 149 -26.03 -0.76 7.97
C LEU A 149 -26.95 -1.93 7.63
N ALA A 150 -27.06 -2.95 8.47
CA ALA A 150 -27.99 -4.05 8.27
C ALA A 150 -29.44 -3.56 8.08
N LYS A 151 -29.83 -2.51 8.80
CA LYS A 151 -31.17 -1.90 8.64
C LYS A 151 -31.28 -1.09 7.34
N LYS A 152 -30.24 -0.31 7.00
CA LYS A 152 -30.19 0.51 5.79
C LYS A 152 -30.31 -0.35 4.53
N TYR A 153 -29.55 -1.44 4.47
CA TYR A 153 -29.46 -2.31 3.29
C TYR A 153 -30.42 -3.51 3.28
N LYS A 154 -31.34 -3.59 4.23
CA LYS A 154 -32.28 -4.73 4.36
C LYS A 154 -33.08 -5.06 3.09
N LYS A 155 -33.33 -4.07 2.23
CA LYS A 155 -34.09 -4.21 1.00
C LYS A 155 -33.25 -4.28 -0.27
N THR A 156 -31.94 -4.16 -0.16
CA THR A 156 -31.05 -4.24 -1.31
C THR A 156 -31.00 -5.66 -1.82
N VAL A 157 -31.16 -5.82 -3.12
CA VAL A 157 -31.07 -7.14 -3.79
C VAL A 157 -29.60 -7.35 -4.16
N PRO A 158 -28.93 -8.40 -3.65
CA PRO A 158 -27.55 -8.68 -4.01
C PRO A 158 -27.41 -9.10 -5.48
N LEU A 159 -26.35 -8.69 -6.14
CA LEU A 159 -25.95 -9.20 -7.44
C LEU A 159 -25.36 -10.59 -7.28
N THR A 160 -25.97 -11.57 -7.93
CA THR A 160 -25.59 -12.99 -7.79
C THR A 160 -25.37 -13.69 -9.10
N GLU A 161 -25.86 -13.16 -10.21
CA GLU A 161 -25.76 -13.72 -11.54
C GLU A 161 -24.36 -13.60 -12.10
N ASN A 162 -24.02 -14.45 -13.06
CA ASN A 162 -22.77 -14.36 -13.81
C ASN A 162 -22.61 -13.00 -14.49
N PHE A 163 -21.37 -12.66 -14.80
CA PHE A 163 -21.08 -11.45 -15.56
C PHE A 163 -21.61 -11.55 -17.00
N THR A 164 -22.06 -10.42 -17.50
CA THR A 164 -22.41 -10.23 -18.91
C THR A 164 -21.74 -8.95 -19.41
N ALA A 165 -21.12 -9.02 -20.58
CA ALA A 165 -20.54 -7.82 -21.22
C ALA A 165 -21.68 -6.84 -21.63
N PRO A 166 -21.42 -5.51 -21.58
CA PRO A 166 -20.17 -4.88 -21.22
C PRO A 166 -19.96 -4.82 -19.68
N ILE A 167 -18.72 -5.09 -19.23
CA ILE A 167 -18.29 -4.95 -17.84
C ILE A 167 -17.65 -3.59 -17.60
N VAL A 168 -16.99 -3.05 -18.62
CA VAL A 168 -16.34 -1.74 -18.59
C VAL A 168 -17.39 -0.63 -18.55
N SER A 169 -17.27 0.26 -17.57
CA SER A 169 -18.14 1.43 -17.39
C SER A 169 -17.37 2.58 -16.73
N ASP A 170 -17.73 3.82 -17.06
CA ASP A 170 -17.20 5.02 -16.42
C ASP A 170 -18.10 5.57 -15.29
N SER A 171 -19.11 4.79 -14.89
CA SER A 171 -19.89 5.10 -13.69
C SER A 171 -19.04 4.86 -12.44
N PRO A 172 -18.96 5.83 -11.51
CA PRO A 172 -18.12 5.65 -10.32
C PRO A 172 -18.66 4.50 -9.44
N ALA A 173 -17.76 3.70 -8.87
CA ALA A 173 -18.11 2.78 -7.82
C ALA A 173 -18.20 3.53 -6.48
N ARG A 174 -19.15 3.14 -5.61
CA ARG A 174 -19.30 3.76 -4.31
C ARG A 174 -18.89 2.80 -3.20
N ILE A 175 -18.02 3.30 -2.32
CA ILE A 175 -17.65 2.63 -1.09
C ILE A 175 -18.27 3.40 0.08
N ALA A 176 -19.04 2.72 0.90
CA ALA A 176 -19.63 3.31 2.11
C ALA A 176 -19.39 2.38 3.31
N GLY A 177 -19.38 2.93 4.51
CA GLY A 177 -19.19 2.08 5.67
C GLY A 177 -19.52 2.73 6.99
N ALA A 178 -19.44 1.89 8.04
CA ALA A 178 -19.55 2.32 9.41
C ALA A 178 -18.59 1.51 10.28
N ILE A 179 -17.93 2.18 11.23
CA ILE A 179 -16.99 1.58 12.16
C ILE A 179 -17.65 1.51 13.53
N THR A 180 -18.07 0.31 13.92
CA THR A 180 -18.68 0.07 15.24
C THR A 180 -17.60 0.11 16.32
N GLY A 181 -17.86 0.82 17.40
CA GLY A 181 -16.89 1.05 18.48
C GLY A 181 -15.89 2.16 18.17
N TYR A 182 -16.12 2.95 17.14
CA TYR A 182 -15.32 4.11 16.80
C TYR A 182 -15.47 5.24 17.81
N ASP A 183 -14.38 5.94 18.03
CA ASP A 183 -14.31 7.21 18.77
C ASP A 183 -13.37 8.16 18.00
N PRO A 184 -13.74 9.44 17.80
CA PRO A 184 -12.90 10.40 17.06
C PRO A 184 -11.49 10.59 17.60
N ARG A 185 -11.23 10.20 18.87
CA ARG A 185 -9.88 10.21 19.46
C ARG A 185 -8.93 9.21 18.81
N PHE A 186 -9.45 8.16 18.14
CA PHE A 186 -8.63 7.08 17.62
C PHE A 186 -7.92 7.49 16.33
N PHE A 187 -8.68 7.99 15.38
CA PHE A 187 -8.22 8.50 14.09
C PHE A 187 -9.33 9.29 13.41
N ASP A 188 -8.99 10.15 12.44
CA ASP A 188 -9.93 11.00 11.70
C ASP A 188 -10.18 10.53 10.26
N ARG A 189 -9.42 9.56 9.77
CA ARG A 189 -9.49 9.06 8.40
C ARG A 189 -9.06 7.60 8.31
N ILE A 190 -9.49 6.96 7.25
CA ILE A 190 -9.02 5.66 6.76
C ILE A 190 -8.34 5.87 5.41
N GLU A 191 -7.57 4.88 4.96
CA GLU A 191 -6.99 4.90 3.63
C GLU A 191 -7.58 3.76 2.80
N ILE A 192 -7.88 4.04 1.52
CA ILE A 192 -8.29 3.05 0.55
C ILE A 192 -7.24 3.03 -0.55
N ALA A 193 -6.66 1.88 -0.81
CA ALA A 193 -5.74 1.69 -1.92
C ALA A 193 -6.23 0.61 -2.86
N PHE A 194 -6.02 0.83 -4.15
CA PHE A 194 -6.19 -0.16 -5.20
C PHE A 194 -5.18 0.08 -6.31
N TYR A 195 -4.87 -0.97 -7.03
CA TYR A 195 -3.91 -0.93 -8.12
C TYR A 195 -4.61 -1.14 -9.45
N SER A 196 -4.29 -0.30 -10.43
CA SER A 196 -4.74 -0.46 -11.80
C SER A 196 -3.54 -0.42 -12.75
N PRO A 197 -3.02 -1.58 -13.20
CA PRO A 197 -1.84 -1.64 -14.06
C PRO A 197 -2.06 -1.02 -15.44
N ILE A 198 -3.31 -0.74 -15.82
CA ILE A 198 -3.63 -0.12 -17.10
C ILE A 198 -3.30 1.36 -17.09
N VAL A 199 -3.42 2.01 -15.95
CA VAL A 199 -3.35 3.47 -15.86
C VAL A 199 -1.90 3.97 -15.70
N GLY A 200 -0.96 3.09 -15.39
CA GLY A 200 0.46 3.42 -15.24
C GLY A 200 0.82 4.28 -14.03
N ASP A 201 -0.16 4.67 -13.22
CA ASP A 201 0.03 5.60 -12.09
C ASP A 201 0.42 4.90 -10.78
N GLY A 202 0.63 3.59 -10.80
CA GLY A 202 0.87 2.80 -9.60
C GLY A 202 -0.42 2.59 -8.78
N ALA A 203 -0.27 2.40 -7.47
CA ALA A 203 -1.41 2.30 -6.57
C ALA A 203 -2.09 3.67 -6.41
N THR A 204 -3.42 3.67 -6.52
CA THR A 204 -4.24 4.83 -6.15
C THR A 204 -4.52 4.75 -4.66
N GLU A 205 -4.16 5.79 -3.92
CA GLU A 205 -4.38 5.92 -2.47
C GLU A 205 -5.33 7.07 -2.20
N LEU A 206 -6.42 6.79 -1.52
CA LEU A 206 -7.43 7.76 -1.13
C LEU A 206 -7.51 7.86 0.38
N LYS A 207 -7.39 9.08 0.91
CA LYS A 207 -7.63 9.39 2.31
C LYS A 207 -9.09 9.73 2.50
N VAL A 208 -9.84 8.88 3.17
CA VAL A 208 -11.29 9.00 3.36
C VAL A 208 -11.58 9.43 4.79
N PRO A 209 -12.18 10.61 5.01
CA PRO A 209 -12.55 11.07 6.33
C PRO A 209 -13.56 10.13 7.00
N VAL A 210 -13.42 9.94 8.31
CA VAL A 210 -14.39 9.22 9.14
C VAL A 210 -15.18 10.25 9.95
N HIS A 211 -16.51 10.22 9.84
CA HIS A 211 -17.40 11.10 10.59
C HIS A 211 -17.43 10.73 12.07
N ALA A 212 -17.88 11.65 12.91
CA ALA A 212 -17.93 11.45 14.37
C ALA A 212 -18.76 10.23 14.82
N ASP A 213 -19.71 9.80 14.01
CA ASP A 213 -20.52 8.60 14.24
C ASP A 213 -19.89 7.30 13.71
N GLY A 214 -18.65 7.37 13.20
CA GLY A 214 -17.92 6.26 12.62
C GLY A 214 -18.29 5.95 11.17
N SER A 215 -19.18 6.72 10.53
CA SER A 215 -19.53 6.52 9.13
C SER A 215 -18.47 7.11 8.19
N PHE A 216 -18.34 6.53 7.00
CA PHE A 216 -17.48 7.01 5.93
C PHE A 216 -18.07 6.68 4.56
N GLU A 217 -17.74 7.47 3.55
CA GLU A 217 -18.08 7.17 2.16
C GLU A 217 -17.12 7.83 1.19
N THR A 218 -16.95 7.23 0.03
CA THR A 218 -16.18 7.77 -1.09
C THR A 218 -16.62 7.15 -2.41
N GLU A 219 -16.26 7.82 -3.50
CA GLU A 219 -16.41 7.30 -4.86
C GLU A 219 -15.05 6.89 -5.42
N LEU A 220 -15.03 5.77 -6.15
CA LEU A 220 -13.88 5.27 -6.87
C LEU A 220 -14.12 5.43 -8.37
N ASN A 221 -13.30 6.25 -9.02
CA ASN A 221 -13.31 6.41 -10.47
C ASN A 221 -12.55 5.25 -11.11
N ILE A 222 -13.24 4.13 -11.31
CA ILE A 222 -12.71 2.90 -11.91
C ILE A 222 -13.50 2.56 -13.16
N LEU A 223 -12.82 2.03 -14.18
CA LEU A 223 -13.46 1.59 -15.44
C LEU A 223 -13.80 0.09 -15.44
N THR A 224 -13.12 -0.69 -14.62
CA THR A 224 -13.22 -2.15 -14.53
C THR A 224 -13.38 -2.56 -13.08
N PRO A 225 -13.87 -3.76 -12.81
CA PRO A 225 -13.83 -4.32 -11.46
C PRO A 225 -12.42 -4.27 -10.86
N ILE A 226 -12.32 -4.07 -9.56
CA ILE A 226 -11.06 -4.05 -8.82
C ILE A 226 -11.16 -4.85 -7.52
N CYS A 227 -10.00 -5.36 -7.08
CA CYS A 227 -9.78 -5.74 -5.70
C CYS A 227 -9.03 -4.59 -5.01
N GLY A 228 -9.61 -4.01 -3.98
CA GLY A 228 -9.01 -2.93 -3.21
C GLY A 228 -8.74 -3.35 -1.77
N THR A 229 -8.03 -2.51 -1.06
CA THR A 229 -7.71 -2.69 0.36
C THR A 229 -8.03 -1.42 1.12
N LEU A 230 -8.79 -1.57 2.20
CA LEU A 230 -9.02 -0.52 3.18
C LEU A 230 -8.02 -0.70 4.32
N PHE A 231 -7.30 0.36 4.66
CA PHE A 231 -6.32 0.39 5.73
C PHE A 231 -6.88 1.12 6.94
N LEU A 232 -6.82 0.46 8.09
CA LEU A 232 -7.02 1.08 9.39
C LEU A 232 -5.66 1.28 10.06
N PRO A 233 -5.52 2.28 10.94
CA PRO A 233 -4.31 2.44 11.72
C PRO A 233 -3.91 1.16 12.47
N GLY A 234 -2.61 0.97 12.71
CA GLY A 234 -2.08 -0.25 13.34
C GLY A 234 -1.89 -1.42 12.37
N PHE A 235 -1.67 -1.13 11.08
CA PHE A 235 -1.37 -2.11 10.02
C PHE A 235 -2.51 -3.11 9.74
N VAL A 236 -3.74 -2.73 9.98
CA VAL A 236 -4.91 -3.56 9.67
C VAL A 236 -5.34 -3.33 8.24
N THR A 237 -5.45 -4.41 7.48
CA THR A 237 -5.88 -4.41 6.08
C THR A 237 -7.19 -5.19 5.92
N LEU A 238 -8.16 -4.58 5.24
CA LEU A 238 -9.46 -5.17 4.95
C LEU A 238 -9.68 -5.16 3.44
N PRO A 239 -9.61 -6.32 2.77
CA PRO A 239 -9.83 -6.39 1.33
C PRO A 239 -11.30 -6.18 1.00
N PHE A 240 -11.55 -5.59 -0.17
CA PHE A 240 -12.88 -5.48 -0.76
C PHE A 240 -12.82 -5.64 -2.28
N TYR A 241 -13.95 -6.01 -2.85
CA TYR A 241 -14.19 -6.07 -4.29
C TYR A 241 -15.19 -4.98 -4.66
N ALA A 242 -14.92 -4.24 -5.73
CA ALA A 242 -15.78 -3.19 -6.24
C ALA A 242 -15.93 -3.27 -7.75
N GLU A 243 -17.11 -2.85 -8.25
CA GLU A 243 -17.44 -2.78 -9.68
C GLU A 243 -17.88 -1.37 -10.05
N PRO A 244 -17.58 -0.90 -11.28
CA PRO A 244 -18.08 0.36 -11.77
C PRO A 244 -19.60 0.48 -11.64
N GLY A 245 -20.08 1.64 -11.18
CA GLY A 245 -21.50 1.93 -11.01
C GLY A 245 -22.22 1.14 -9.89
N ARG A 246 -21.49 0.41 -9.05
CA ARG A 246 -22.04 -0.40 -7.95
C ARG A 246 -21.58 0.08 -6.59
N GLU A 247 -22.38 -0.27 -5.56
CA GLU A 247 -22.07 0.06 -4.18
C GLU A 247 -21.60 -1.17 -3.40
N THR A 248 -20.46 -1.01 -2.72
CA THR A 248 -19.98 -1.91 -1.67
C THR A 248 -20.04 -1.18 -0.34
N ALA A 249 -20.73 -1.76 0.64
CA ALA A 249 -20.81 -1.19 1.97
C ALA A 249 -20.21 -2.15 3.01
N LEU A 250 -19.44 -1.60 3.96
CA LEU A 250 -18.73 -2.37 4.99
C LEU A 250 -19.12 -1.89 6.39
N GLU A 251 -19.47 -2.83 7.26
CA GLU A 251 -19.55 -2.57 8.69
C GLU A 251 -18.35 -3.24 9.37
N ILE A 252 -17.53 -2.42 10.04
CA ILE A 252 -16.27 -2.84 10.65
C ILE A 252 -16.44 -2.83 12.16
N ASP A 253 -16.38 -4.00 12.81
CA ASP A 253 -16.29 -4.11 14.28
C ASP A 253 -14.84 -3.90 14.71
N LEU A 254 -14.55 -2.69 15.20
CA LEU A 254 -13.19 -2.30 15.57
C LEU A 254 -12.60 -3.21 16.66
N GLY A 255 -13.40 -3.57 17.64
CA GLY A 255 -12.98 -4.50 18.69
C GLY A 255 -12.68 -5.89 18.15
N ALA A 256 -13.45 -6.40 17.19
CA ALA A 256 -13.19 -7.69 16.54
C ALA A 256 -11.92 -7.63 15.66
N VAL A 257 -11.69 -6.52 14.97
CA VAL A 257 -10.47 -6.27 14.19
C VAL A 257 -9.23 -6.45 15.08
N TYR A 258 -9.14 -5.70 16.16
CA TYR A 258 -7.93 -5.72 17.00
C TYR A 258 -7.78 -7.02 17.80
N ARG A 259 -8.88 -7.66 18.22
CA ARG A 259 -8.79 -9.02 18.82
C ARG A 259 -8.20 -10.03 17.84
N LYS A 260 -8.54 -9.95 16.54
CA LYS A 260 -8.01 -10.86 15.51
C LYS A 260 -6.52 -10.63 15.23
N THR A 261 -6.02 -9.42 15.41
CA THR A 261 -4.59 -9.07 15.22
C THR A 261 -3.77 -9.36 16.48
N SER A 262 -4.39 -9.62 17.64
CA SER A 262 -3.69 -9.94 18.88
C SER A 262 -2.99 -11.29 18.80
N VAL A 263 -1.85 -11.42 19.46
CA VAL A 263 -1.16 -12.71 19.67
C VAL A 263 -1.97 -13.66 20.55
N PHE A 264 -2.89 -13.13 21.35
CA PHE A 264 -3.84 -13.88 22.18
C PHE A 264 -5.15 -14.23 21.46
N LYS A 265 -5.20 -14.08 20.13
CA LYS A 265 -6.43 -14.28 19.32
C LYS A 265 -7.12 -15.62 19.58
N GLU A 266 -6.37 -16.67 19.88
CA GLU A 266 -6.93 -18.01 20.12
C GLU A 266 -7.76 -18.09 21.40
N LEU A 267 -7.58 -17.15 22.34
CA LEU A 267 -8.33 -17.08 23.61
C LEU A 267 -9.66 -16.35 23.46
N HIS A 268 -9.93 -15.75 22.29
CA HIS A 268 -11.12 -14.97 22.03
C HIS A 268 -11.98 -15.61 20.93
N PRO A 269 -13.32 -15.50 21.00
CA PRO A 269 -14.20 -15.95 19.93
C PRO A 269 -13.83 -15.31 18.59
N GLN A 270 -13.63 -16.15 17.56
CA GLN A 270 -13.28 -15.68 16.23
C GLN A 270 -14.56 -15.25 15.47
N THR A 271 -14.93 -13.99 15.60
CA THR A 271 -15.98 -13.37 14.78
C THR A 271 -15.37 -12.73 13.53
N SER A 272 -16.14 -12.64 12.44
CA SER A 272 -15.69 -11.84 11.30
C SER A 272 -15.64 -10.37 11.72
N PRO A 273 -14.51 -9.67 11.52
CA PRO A 273 -14.40 -8.26 11.88
C PRO A 273 -15.13 -7.35 10.91
N VAL A 274 -15.58 -7.87 9.76
CA VAL A 274 -16.27 -7.11 8.72
C VAL A 274 -17.53 -7.86 8.31
N ALA A 275 -18.64 -7.13 8.17
CA ALA A 275 -19.84 -7.55 7.49
C ALA A 275 -20.04 -6.68 6.25
N TYR A 276 -20.43 -7.30 5.13
CA TYR A 276 -20.60 -6.59 3.87
C TYR A 276 -22.08 -6.44 3.52
N TYR A 277 -22.40 -5.30 2.92
CA TYR A 277 -23.75 -4.91 2.51
C TYR A 277 -23.73 -4.26 1.13
N GLY A 278 -24.89 -3.85 0.64
CA GLY A 278 -25.04 -3.28 -0.70
C GLY A 278 -25.22 -4.36 -1.77
N GLU A 279 -25.19 -3.97 -3.03
CA GLU A 279 -25.36 -4.89 -4.17
C GLU A 279 -24.26 -5.96 -4.22
N LEU A 280 -23.03 -5.60 -3.84
CA LEU A 280 -21.87 -6.49 -3.81
C LEU A 280 -21.61 -7.13 -2.43
N GLY A 281 -22.52 -6.94 -1.46
CA GLY A 281 -22.32 -7.44 -0.10
C GLY A 281 -22.09 -8.94 -0.03
N ARG A 282 -22.96 -9.74 -0.69
CA ARG A 282 -22.83 -11.20 -0.76
C ARG A 282 -21.54 -11.63 -1.46
N VAL A 283 -21.18 -10.99 -2.56
CA VAL A 283 -19.94 -11.26 -3.29
C VAL A 283 -18.73 -11.06 -2.39
N ASN A 284 -18.65 -9.90 -1.73
CA ASN A 284 -17.54 -9.59 -0.83
C ASN A 284 -17.43 -10.56 0.36
N GLU A 285 -18.55 -10.95 0.95
CA GLU A 285 -18.58 -11.95 2.03
C GLU A 285 -18.06 -13.31 1.56
N GLU A 286 -18.51 -13.77 0.39
CA GLU A 286 -18.08 -15.04 -0.19
C GLU A 286 -16.60 -15.01 -0.60
N LEU A 287 -16.12 -13.92 -1.21
CA LEU A 287 -14.71 -13.74 -1.55
C LEU A 287 -13.81 -13.72 -0.31
N ALA A 288 -14.25 -13.08 0.79
CA ALA A 288 -13.51 -13.12 2.07
C ALA A 288 -13.41 -14.54 2.66
N ARG A 289 -14.40 -15.41 2.38
CA ARG A 289 -14.34 -16.84 2.75
C ARG A 289 -13.40 -17.63 1.85
N LEU A 290 -13.32 -17.29 0.55
CA LEU A 290 -12.40 -17.93 -0.39
C LEU A 290 -10.93 -17.75 -0.01
N GLN A 291 -10.55 -16.62 0.54
CA GLN A 291 -9.17 -16.40 1.03
C GLN A 291 -8.72 -17.45 2.05
N LYS A 292 -9.65 -18.00 2.85
CA LYS A 292 -9.35 -19.05 3.83
C LYS A 292 -9.02 -20.40 3.20
N ILE A 293 -9.49 -20.64 1.96
CA ILE A 293 -9.26 -21.89 1.20
C ILE A 293 -8.16 -21.73 0.13
N GLN A 294 -7.30 -20.73 0.30
CA GLN A 294 -6.16 -20.45 -0.59
C GLN A 294 -6.51 -20.07 -2.04
N VAL A 295 -7.76 -19.76 -2.34
CA VAL A 295 -8.10 -19.04 -3.56
C VAL A 295 -7.81 -17.58 -3.32
N ARG A 296 -6.70 -17.08 -3.84
CA ARG A 296 -6.32 -15.67 -3.69
C ARG A 296 -7.25 -14.81 -4.53
N THR A 297 -7.83 -13.82 -3.90
CA THR A 297 -8.59 -12.77 -4.57
C THR A 297 -7.92 -11.46 -4.24
N GLY A 298 -6.96 -11.03 -5.03
CA GLY A 298 -6.42 -9.70 -4.87
C GLY A 298 -4.91 -9.56 -4.92
N THR A 299 -4.59 -8.41 -5.30
CA THR A 299 -3.32 -7.74 -5.57
C THR A 299 -2.18 -8.18 -4.70
N HIS A 300 -1.12 -8.41 -5.36
CA HIS A 300 0.26 -8.58 -4.96
C HIS A 300 0.76 -10.01 -4.85
N HIS A 301 1.55 -10.35 -5.85
CA HIS A 301 2.50 -11.44 -5.89
C HIS A 301 3.50 -11.47 -4.72
N ILE A 302 3.58 -10.41 -3.93
CA ILE A 302 4.45 -10.29 -2.75
C ILE A 302 4.12 -11.32 -1.66
N GLY A 303 2.95 -11.92 -1.73
CA GLY A 303 2.54 -13.01 -0.81
C GLY A 303 2.91 -14.41 -1.29
N TYR A 304 3.91 -14.59 -2.16
CA TYR A 304 4.45 -15.93 -2.40
C TYR A 304 4.93 -16.49 -1.08
N HIS A 305 4.16 -17.43 -0.55
CA HIS A 305 4.54 -18.09 0.66
C HIS A 305 5.93 -18.68 0.45
N PHE A 306 6.78 -18.47 1.41
CA PHE A 306 8.13 -19.03 1.46
C PHE A 306 8.14 -20.52 1.03
N ASP A 307 7.11 -21.27 1.46
CA ASP A 307 6.90 -22.67 1.10
C ASP A 307 6.72 -22.90 -0.41
N ARG A 308 6.03 -22.00 -1.12
CA ARG A 308 5.86 -22.13 -2.57
C ARG A 308 7.18 -21.87 -3.30
N LEU A 309 7.89 -20.80 -2.95
CA LEU A 309 9.19 -20.49 -3.56
C LEU A 309 10.22 -21.60 -3.30
N THR A 310 10.23 -22.16 -2.09
CA THR A 310 11.07 -23.32 -1.77
C THR A 310 10.70 -24.54 -2.61
N ARG A 311 9.42 -24.77 -2.86
CA ARG A 311 8.92 -25.92 -3.63
C ARG A 311 9.27 -25.84 -5.12
N ILE A 312 9.18 -24.64 -5.71
CA ILE A 312 9.47 -24.45 -7.15
C ILE A 312 10.96 -24.22 -7.43
N HIS A 313 11.79 -24.08 -6.39
CA HIS A 313 13.22 -23.85 -6.55
C HIS A 313 13.88 -24.94 -7.39
N GLY A 314 14.60 -24.52 -8.44
CA GLY A 314 15.33 -25.41 -9.33
C GLY A 314 14.46 -26.21 -10.33
N MET A 315 13.17 -25.91 -10.44
CA MET A 315 12.32 -26.51 -11.46
C MET A 315 12.72 -26.01 -12.85
N ARG A 316 12.87 -26.94 -13.79
CA ARG A 316 13.02 -26.63 -15.21
C ARG A 316 11.70 -26.13 -15.80
N PRO A 317 11.69 -25.41 -16.94
CA PRO A 317 10.48 -24.83 -17.53
C PRO A 317 9.28 -25.76 -17.57
N GLU A 318 9.46 -26.97 -18.13
CA GLU A 318 8.35 -27.92 -18.29
C GLU A 318 7.84 -28.49 -16.95
N GLN A 319 8.73 -28.68 -15.97
CA GLN A 319 8.34 -29.08 -14.61
C GLN A 319 7.52 -28.02 -13.93
N TYR A 320 7.95 -26.77 -14.06
CA TYR A 320 7.24 -25.63 -13.50
C TYR A 320 5.87 -25.44 -14.15
N LYS A 321 5.80 -25.54 -15.49
CA LYS A 321 4.55 -25.50 -16.26
C LYS A 321 3.57 -26.56 -15.75
N GLN A 322 4.03 -27.81 -15.65
CA GLN A 322 3.21 -28.90 -15.14
C GLN A 322 2.72 -28.60 -13.73
N TYR A 323 3.60 -28.16 -12.82
CA TYR A 323 3.25 -27.82 -11.45
C TYR A 323 2.18 -26.72 -11.38
N VAL A 324 2.33 -25.63 -12.14
CA VAL A 324 1.38 -24.51 -12.17
C VAL A 324 0.02 -24.97 -12.73
N MET A 325 0.02 -25.77 -13.79
CA MET A 325 -1.22 -26.29 -14.39
C MET A 325 -1.96 -27.26 -13.46
N GLU A 326 -1.26 -28.13 -12.75
CA GLU A 326 -1.85 -29.06 -11.77
C GLU A 326 -2.42 -28.26 -10.57
N GLU A 327 -1.72 -27.24 -10.07
CA GLU A 327 -2.22 -26.38 -9.00
C GLU A 327 -3.47 -25.61 -9.46
N SER A 328 -3.47 -25.09 -10.68
CA SER A 328 -4.63 -24.42 -11.29
C SER A 328 -5.84 -25.37 -11.35
N ALA A 329 -5.65 -26.57 -11.88
CA ALA A 329 -6.73 -27.57 -12.00
C ALA A 329 -7.30 -27.94 -10.61
N ARG A 330 -6.44 -28.13 -9.60
CA ARG A 330 -6.85 -28.41 -8.22
C ARG A 330 -7.70 -27.27 -7.64
N ARG A 331 -7.29 -26.01 -7.85
CA ARG A 331 -8.01 -24.82 -7.37
C ARG A 331 -9.36 -24.67 -8.06
N LEU A 332 -9.44 -24.87 -9.37
CA LEU A 332 -10.69 -24.85 -10.13
C LEU A 332 -11.66 -25.94 -9.63
N ALA A 333 -11.17 -27.17 -9.42
CA ALA A 333 -11.97 -28.25 -8.85
C ALA A 333 -12.50 -27.92 -7.44
N GLN A 334 -11.72 -27.22 -6.61
CA GLN A 334 -12.20 -26.73 -5.31
C GLN A 334 -13.34 -25.71 -5.46
N ILE A 335 -13.22 -24.76 -6.40
CA ILE A 335 -14.30 -23.78 -6.67
C ILE A 335 -15.58 -24.48 -7.09
N ASP A 336 -15.50 -25.54 -7.90
CA ASP A 336 -16.64 -26.34 -8.34
C ASP A 336 -17.38 -27.01 -7.18
N THR A 337 -16.74 -27.25 -6.05
CA THR A 337 -17.40 -27.80 -4.86
C THR A 337 -18.21 -26.77 -4.07
N LEU A 338 -18.00 -25.47 -4.28
CA LEU A 338 -18.61 -24.37 -3.53
C LEU A 338 -20.03 -24.06 -4.05
N LYS A 339 -20.93 -25.04 -3.97
CA LYS A 339 -22.30 -24.91 -4.50
C LYS A 339 -23.16 -23.88 -3.74
N GLU A 340 -22.82 -23.55 -2.48
CA GLU A 340 -23.49 -22.53 -1.69
C GLU A 340 -23.12 -21.10 -2.09
N PHE A 341 -22.03 -20.92 -2.86
CA PHE A 341 -21.62 -19.60 -3.35
C PHE A 341 -22.46 -19.22 -4.58
N CYS A 342 -22.75 -17.93 -4.70
CA CYS A 342 -23.47 -17.44 -5.87
C CYS A 342 -22.64 -17.61 -7.16
N PRO A 343 -23.30 -17.69 -8.33
CA PRO A 343 -22.62 -17.81 -9.62
C PRO A 343 -21.55 -16.75 -9.83
N ARG A 344 -21.85 -15.49 -9.48
CA ARG A 344 -20.92 -14.35 -9.63
C ARG A 344 -19.62 -14.55 -8.84
N SER A 345 -19.69 -14.93 -7.57
CA SER A 345 -18.51 -15.18 -6.74
C SER A 345 -17.67 -16.36 -7.25
N ARG A 346 -18.31 -17.41 -7.74
CA ARG A 346 -17.59 -18.55 -8.34
C ARG A 346 -16.90 -18.14 -9.63
N GLU A 347 -17.55 -17.36 -10.48
CA GLU A 347 -16.96 -16.83 -11.71
C GLU A 347 -15.76 -15.91 -11.41
N ILE A 348 -15.85 -15.00 -10.45
CA ILE A 348 -14.72 -14.18 -10.02
C ILE A 348 -13.55 -15.07 -9.60
N ALA A 349 -13.80 -16.09 -8.77
CA ALA A 349 -12.77 -17.01 -8.31
C ALA A 349 -12.14 -17.80 -9.46
N GLU A 350 -12.95 -18.33 -10.38
CA GLU A 350 -12.48 -19.06 -11.56
C GLU A 350 -11.61 -18.17 -12.46
N LYS A 351 -12.09 -16.98 -12.81
CA LYS A 351 -11.33 -16.02 -13.64
C LYS A 351 -10.04 -15.59 -12.95
N THR A 352 -10.06 -15.42 -11.61
CA THR A 352 -8.84 -15.12 -10.83
C THR A 352 -7.82 -16.23 -10.92
N VAL A 353 -8.22 -17.49 -10.77
CA VAL A 353 -7.30 -18.63 -10.90
C VAL A 353 -6.70 -18.69 -12.30
N ARG A 354 -7.51 -18.49 -13.35
CA ARG A 354 -7.03 -18.46 -14.74
C ARG A 354 -6.03 -17.33 -15.00
N ALA A 355 -6.32 -16.13 -14.48
CA ALA A 355 -5.45 -14.97 -14.60
C ALA A 355 -4.11 -15.19 -13.86
N GLU A 356 -4.14 -15.66 -12.61
CA GLU A 356 -2.93 -16.00 -11.85
C GLU A 356 -2.11 -17.09 -12.52
N THR A 357 -2.76 -18.09 -13.12
CA THR A 357 -2.09 -19.15 -13.87
C THR A 357 -1.31 -18.58 -15.04
N LEU A 358 -1.91 -17.67 -15.82
CA LEU A 358 -1.23 -17.02 -16.93
C LEU A 358 -0.02 -16.19 -16.46
N ILE A 359 -0.21 -15.37 -15.41
CA ILE A 359 0.87 -14.56 -14.84
C ILE A 359 2.05 -15.44 -14.39
N ASP A 360 1.75 -16.52 -13.65
CA ASP A 360 2.77 -17.46 -13.19
C ASP A 360 3.56 -18.07 -14.35
N LEU A 361 2.87 -18.53 -15.38
CA LEU A 361 3.50 -19.17 -16.53
C LEU A 361 4.34 -18.19 -17.37
N LEU A 362 3.85 -16.96 -17.57
CA LEU A 362 4.58 -15.94 -18.34
C LEU A 362 5.83 -15.45 -17.59
N ASN A 363 5.80 -15.46 -16.25
CA ASN A 363 6.87 -14.96 -15.41
C ASN A 363 7.83 -16.04 -14.87
N TYR A 364 7.97 -17.17 -15.56
CA TYR A 364 8.84 -18.28 -15.13
C TYR A 364 10.23 -17.84 -14.66
N SER A 365 10.95 -17.07 -15.46
CA SER A 365 12.33 -16.65 -15.14
C SER A 365 12.39 -15.81 -13.85
N THR A 366 11.46 -14.88 -13.69
CA THR A 366 11.34 -14.06 -12.47
C THR A 366 11.00 -14.92 -11.25
N MET A 367 10.13 -15.91 -11.42
CA MET A 367 9.76 -16.84 -10.35
C MET A 367 10.93 -17.71 -9.91
N MET A 368 11.74 -18.19 -10.85
CA MET A 368 12.94 -18.99 -10.54
C MET A 368 14.00 -18.12 -9.83
N GLU A 369 14.18 -16.87 -10.26
CA GLU A 369 15.06 -15.92 -9.57
C GLU A 369 14.60 -15.69 -8.13
N HIS A 370 13.33 -15.41 -7.91
CA HIS A 370 12.80 -15.21 -6.56
C HIS A 370 12.95 -16.46 -5.69
N ALA A 371 12.69 -17.64 -6.25
CA ALA A 371 12.87 -18.91 -5.56
C ALA A 371 14.33 -19.13 -5.16
N TYR A 372 15.26 -18.91 -6.10
CA TYR A 372 16.69 -19.01 -5.84
C TYR A 372 17.15 -18.05 -4.74
N ARG A 373 16.83 -16.77 -4.86
CA ARG A 373 17.18 -15.75 -3.87
C ARG A 373 16.61 -16.08 -2.49
N THR A 374 15.38 -16.54 -2.43
CA THR A 374 14.71 -16.89 -1.17
C THR A 374 15.39 -18.05 -0.47
N VAL A 375 15.69 -19.13 -1.18
CA VAL A 375 16.35 -20.33 -0.63
C VAL A 375 17.77 -20.01 -0.18
N ASN A 376 18.49 -19.19 -0.94
CA ASN A 376 19.87 -18.81 -0.64
C ASN A 376 19.99 -17.56 0.22
N LYS A 377 18.87 -16.97 0.71
CA LYS A 377 18.82 -15.77 1.56
C LYS A 377 19.48 -14.54 0.94
N LEU A 378 19.44 -14.40 -0.37
CA LEU A 378 19.99 -13.28 -1.14
C LEU A 378 18.95 -12.14 -1.22
N TRP A 379 18.79 -11.39 -0.14
CA TRP A 379 17.76 -10.35 -0.03
C TRP A 379 18.10 -9.06 -0.78
N ASP A 380 19.39 -8.82 -1.01
CA ASP A 380 19.88 -7.70 -1.83
C ASP A 380 19.77 -8.07 -3.31
N ARG A 381 18.81 -7.42 -3.99
CA ARG A 381 18.56 -7.65 -5.42
C ARG A 381 19.67 -7.12 -6.34
N SER A 382 20.56 -6.26 -5.83
CA SER A 382 21.72 -5.78 -6.61
C SER A 382 22.81 -6.84 -6.77
N GLN A 383 22.83 -7.86 -5.90
CA GLN A 383 23.76 -8.97 -6.00
C GLN A 383 23.44 -9.83 -7.23
N PRO A 384 24.41 -10.08 -8.14
CA PRO A 384 24.22 -10.96 -9.26
C PRO A 384 23.94 -12.39 -8.79
N LEU A 385 23.22 -13.15 -9.62
CA LEU A 385 23.07 -14.58 -9.40
C LEU A 385 24.36 -15.29 -9.82
N ASP A 386 24.72 -16.36 -9.12
CA ASP A 386 25.81 -17.27 -9.45
C ASP A 386 25.35 -18.48 -10.27
N ILE A 387 24.09 -18.45 -10.73
CA ILE A 387 23.48 -19.45 -11.62
C ILE A 387 22.92 -18.78 -12.87
N GLU A 388 22.81 -19.53 -13.93
CA GLU A 388 22.01 -19.18 -15.10
C GLU A 388 20.63 -19.87 -15.03
N ILE A 389 19.55 -19.08 -15.12
CA ILE A 389 18.19 -19.59 -15.17
C ILE A 389 17.89 -20.05 -16.60
N GLU A 390 17.53 -21.32 -16.77
CA GLU A 390 17.14 -21.87 -18.06
C GLU A 390 15.96 -21.08 -18.65
N LYS A 391 16.10 -20.60 -19.88
CA LYS A 391 15.01 -19.89 -20.56
C LYS A 391 14.05 -20.89 -21.22
N PRO A 392 12.71 -20.68 -21.06
CA PRO A 392 11.72 -21.52 -21.72
C PRO A 392 11.86 -21.49 -23.25
N GLY A 393 11.76 -22.65 -23.90
CA GLY A 393 11.70 -22.74 -25.35
C GLY A 393 10.30 -22.39 -25.89
N PRO A 394 10.13 -22.18 -27.21
CA PRO A 394 8.85 -21.78 -27.82
C PRO A 394 7.68 -22.70 -27.47
N ALA A 395 7.89 -24.02 -27.37
CA ALA A 395 6.85 -25.00 -27.03
C ALA A 395 6.31 -24.84 -25.60
N TYR A 396 7.07 -24.24 -24.70
CA TYR A 396 6.60 -23.94 -23.35
C TYR A 396 5.36 -23.03 -23.36
N TYR A 397 5.28 -22.09 -24.30
CA TYR A 397 4.25 -21.05 -24.38
C TYR A 397 2.99 -21.49 -25.17
N ASP A 398 2.76 -22.77 -25.43
CA ASP A 398 1.58 -23.25 -26.17
C ASP A 398 0.25 -22.91 -25.47
N PHE A 399 0.25 -22.74 -24.13
CA PHE A 399 -0.91 -22.31 -23.32
C PHE A 399 -1.47 -20.95 -23.73
N VAL A 400 -0.65 -20.11 -24.38
CA VAL A 400 -1.07 -18.79 -24.86
C VAL A 400 -2.17 -18.86 -25.91
N ASN A 401 -2.18 -19.96 -26.70
CA ASN A 401 -3.16 -20.17 -27.77
C ASN A 401 -4.59 -20.39 -27.26
N ASP A 402 -4.71 -20.91 -26.04
CA ASP A 402 -6.01 -21.27 -25.44
C ASP A 402 -6.48 -20.21 -24.41
N TYR A 403 -5.67 -19.19 -24.16
CA TYR A 403 -6.02 -18.18 -23.17
C TYR A 403 -7.03 -17.18 -23.74
N PRO A 404 -8.20 -16.96 -23.07
CA PRO A 404 -9.26 -16.08 -23.58
C PRO A 404 -8.93 -14.59 -23.36
N ALA A 405 -7.82 -14.10 -23.90
CA ALA A 405 -7.31 -12.74 -23.67
C ALA A 405 -8.28 -11.64 -24.13
N ASN A 406 -9.19 -11.95 -25.04
CA ASN A 406 -10.17 -10.99 -25.57
C ASN A 406 -11.61 -11.23 -25.02
N ASP A 407 -11.77 -12.08 -24.00
CA ASP A 407 -13.03 -12.25 -23.29
C ASP A 407 -13.17 -11.20 -22.19
N GLU A 408 -14.05 -10.21 -22.39
CA GLU A 408 -14.28 -9.11 -21.43
C GLU A 408 -14.67 -9.64 -20.03
N THR A 409 -15.30 -10.81 -19.92
CA THR A 409 -15.67 -11.38 -18.62
C THR A 409 -14.46 -11.76 -17.76
N MET A 410 -13.26 -11.87 -18.35
CA MET A 410 -12.01 -12.04 -17.58
C MET A 410 -11.80 -10.89 -16.59
N LEU A 411 -12.30 -9.69 -16.89
CA LEU A 411 -12.21 -8.53 -16.00
C LEU A 411 -12.93 -8.74 -14.66
N ALA A 412 -13.79 -9.74 -14.54
CA ALA A 412 -14.37 -10.14 -13.25
C ALA A 412 -13.31 -10.46 -12.18
N ALA A 413 -12.14 -10.92 -12.59
CA ALA A 413 -11.01 -11.13 -11.68
C ALA A 413 -10.37 -9.82 -11.16
N GLY A 414 -10.91 -8.66 -11.53
CA GLY A 414 -10.46 -7.36 -11.06
C GLY A 414 -9.02 -7.07 -11.48
N THR A 415 -8.24 -6.54 -10.56
CA THR A 415 -6.84 -6.15 -10.79
C THR A 415 -5.98 -7.30 -11.34
N THR A 416 -6.23 -8.54 -10.91
CA THR A 416 -5.48 -9.72 -11.39
C THR A 416 -5.69 -9.95 -12.89
N ALA A 417 -6.90 -9.71 -13.40
CA ALA A 417 -7.14 -9.79 -14.84
C ALA A 417 -6.36 -8.74 -15.62
N LEU A 418 -6.30 -7.52 -15.10
CA LEU A 418 -5.57 -6.42 -15.73
C LEU A 418 -4.06 -6.70 -15.78
N GLU A 419 -3.51 -7.29 -14.72
CA GLU A 419 -2.12 -7.78 -14.68
C GLU A 419 -1.87 -8.87 -15.73
N ALA A 420 -2.73 -9.88 -15.76
CA ALA A 420 -2.63 -10.98 -16.70
C ALA A 420 -2.66 -10.49 -18.16
N LEU A 421 -3.58 -9.59 -18.50
CA LEU A 421 -3.68 -9.02 -19.85
C LEU A 421 -2.49 -8.09 -20.18
N ASN A 422 -1.94 -7.38 -19.20
CA ASN A 422 -0.71 -6.64 -19.36
C ASN A 422 0.48 -7.58 -19.69
N ASP A 423 0.66 -8.62 -18.90
CA ASP A 423 1.75 -9.58 -19.11
C ASP A 423 1.59 -10.33 -20.46
N PHE A 424 0.36 -10.65 -20.84
CA PHE A 424 0.05 -11.21 -22.15
C PHE A 424 0.47 -10.27 -23.28
N THR A 425 0.13 -8.97 -23.16
CA THR A 425 0.53 -7.96 -24.16
C THR A 425 2.06 -7.82 -24.23
N LEU A 426 2.73 -7.79 -23.07
CA LEU A 426 4.19 -7.72 -23.02
C LEU A 426 4.83 -8.95 -23.63
N TYR A 427 4.27 -10.14 -23.41
CA TYR A 427 4.71 -11.37 -24.04
C TYR A 427 4.58 -11.30 -25.58
N LEU A 428 3.41 -10.85 -26.10
CA LEU A 428 3.20 -10.68 -27.54
C LEU A 428 4.26 -9.75 -28.14
N ILE A 429 4.52 -8.60 -27.48
CA ILE A 429 5.54 -7.65 -27.92
C ILE A 429 6.92 -8.27 -27.88
N ALA A 430 7.31 -8.91 -26.78
CA ALA A 430 8.67 -9.46 -26.61
C ALA A 430 9.00 -10.61 -27.57
N THR A 431 8.00 -11.42 -27.95
CA THR A 431 8.19 -12.59 -28.81
C THR A 431 7.93 -12.33 -30.29
N HIS A 432 7.38 -11.16 -30.64
CA HIS A 432 7.04 -10.84 -32.02
C HIS A 432 8.31 -10.63 -32.88
N PRO A 433 8.39 -11.22 -34.12
CA PRO A 433 9.58 -11.07 -34.96
C PRO A 433 10.02 -9.63 -35.25
N LYS A 434 9.08 -8.69 -35.35
CA LYS A 434 9.39 -7.26 -35.58
C LYS A 434 10.25 -6.66 -34.48
N THR A 435 10.15 -7.13 -33.23
CA THR A 435 10.91 -6.57 -32.09
C THR A 435 12.40 -6.85 -32.18
N GLN A 436 12.80 -7.86 -32.96
CA GLN A 436 14.22 -8.16 -33.19
C GLN A 436 14.97 -7.00 -33.90
N HIS A 437 14.26 -6.13 -34.62
CA HIS A 437 14.87 -5.04 -35.37
C HIS A 437 14.94 -3.72 -34.59
N LEU A 438 13.92 -3.40 -33.80
CA LEU A 438 13.81 -2.11 -33.10
C LEU A 438 13.84 -2.23 -31.57
N GLY A 439 13.91 -3.46 -31.07
CA GLY A 439 13.84 -3.77 -29.64
C GLY A 439 12.43 -3.63 -29.04
N PRO A 440 12.17 -4.31 -27.90
CA PRO A 440 10.83 -4.30 -27.28
C PRO A 440 10.39 -2.90 -26.81
N GLN A 441 11.31 -2.03 -26.41
CA GLN A 441 11.01 -0.69 -25.93
C GLN A 441 10.23 0.15 -26.95
N HIS A 442 10.59 0.05 -28.25
CA HIS A 442 9.88 0.77 -29.31
C HIS A 442 8.39 0.38 -29.36
N TYR A 443 8.07 -0.91 -29.23
CA TYR A 443 6.70 -1.42 -29.35
C TYR A 443 5.88 -1.29 -28.06
N LEU A 444 6.50 -1.03 -26.93
CA LEU A 444 5.78 -0.62 -25.73
C LEU A 444 5.06 0.72 -25.90
N PHE A 445 5.59 1.59 -26.79
CA PHE A 445 5.00 2.90 -27.11
C PHE A 445 4.18 2.87 -28.44
N HIS A 446 4.24 1.78 -29.20
CA HIS A 446 3.52 1.61 -30.45
C HIS A 446 2.96 0.20 -30.57
N PRO A 447 2.10 -0.23 -29.62
CA PRO A 447 1.60 -1.60 -29.56
C PRO A 447 0.75 -2.00 -30.78
N ASP A 448 0.12 -1.02 -31.45
CA ASP A 448 -0.74 -1.25 -32.62
C ASP A 448 -0.06 -2.05 -33.72
N SER A 449 1.23 -1.80 -33.96
CA SER A 449 1.97 -2.47 -34.99
C SER A 449 2.18 -3.98 -34.73
N ILE A 450 2.04 -4.39 -33.47
CA ILE A 450 2.08 -5.79 -33.01
C ILE A 450 0.67 -6.36 -32.96
N LEU A 451 -0.26 -5.67 -32.32
CA LEU A 451 -1.63 -6.13 -32.14
C LEU A 451 -2.37 -6.30 -33.47
N ASN A 452 -2.15 -5.40 -34.43
CA ASN A 452 -2.76 -5.45 -35.76
C ASN A 452 -1.98 -6.34 -36.76
N ASP A 453 -0.91 -7.00 -36.33
CA ASP A 453 -0.23 -7.97 -37.18
C ASP A 453 -1.12 -9.20 -37.46
N PRO A 454 -1.21 -9.70 -38.69
CA PRO A 454 -2.08 -10.81 -39.02
C PRO A 454 -1.83 -12.10 -38.24
N ALA A 455 -0.60 -12.33 -37.75
CA ALA A 455 -0.31 -13.46 -36.90
C ALA A 455 -0.89 -13.29 -35.49
N THR A 456 -0.77 -12.09 -34.93
CA THR A 456 -1.35 -11.75 -33.64
C THR A 456 -2.88 -11.76 -33.69
N VAL A 457 -3.48 -11.20 -34.73
CA VAL A 457 -4.94 -11.24 -34.94
C VAL A 457 -5.46 -12.67 -35.04
N ARG A 458 -4.74 -13.55 -35.72
CA ARG A 458 -5.11 -14.99 -35.78
C ARG A 458 -5.01 -15.64 -34.40
N LEU A 459 -4.00 -15.33 -33.61
CA LEU A 459 -3.82 -15.88 -32.26
C LEU A 459 -4.95 -15.42 -31.33
N ILE A 460 -5.29 -14.13 -31.36
CA ILE A 460 -6.34 -13.55 -30.50
C ILE A 460 -7.75 -13.87 -31.02
N GLY A 461 -7.89 -14.21 -32.31
CA GLY A 461 -9.16 -14.51 -32.98
C GLY A 461 -9.97 -13.27 -33.35
N SER A 462 -9.43 -12.05 -33.19
CA SER A 462 -10.10 -10.77 -33.48
C SER A 462 -9.07 -9.65 -33.69
N ASP A 463 -9.48 -8.59 -34.36
CA ASP A 463 -8.75 -7.33 -34.57
C ASP A 463 -9.26 -6.20 -33.68
N ARG A 464 -10.18 -6.49 -32.75
CA ARG A 464 -10.77 -5.55 -31.80
C ARG A 464 -11.25 -6.25 -30.54
N GLY A 465 -11.67 -5.48 -29.53
CA GLY A 465 -12.23 -5.97 -28.29
C GLY A 465 -11.39 -5.55 -27.09
N ILE A 466 -11.61 -6.21 -25.94
CA ILE A 466 -11.09 -5.73 -24.65
C ILE A 466 -9.56 -5.65 -24.59
N LEU A 467 -8.84 -6.61 -25.17
CA LEU A 467 -7.37 -6.59 -25.17
C LEU A 467 -6.82 -5.39 -25.94
N TYR A 468 -7.43 -5.08 -27.11
CA TYR A 468 -7.07 -3.92 -27.91
C TYR A 468 -7.42 -2.62 -27.21
N ASP A 469 -8.62 -2.51 -26.67
CA ASP A 469 -9.09 -1.35 -25.93
C ASP A 469 -8.17 -1.01 -24.74
N LEU A 470 -7.82 -2.01 -23.94
CA LEU A 470 -6.94 -1.86 -22.78
C LEU A 470 -5.52 -1.44 -23.18
N THR A 471 -4.98 -2.05 -24.23
CA THR A 471 -3.62 -1.74 -24.70
C THR A 471 -3.55 -0.32 -25.26
N LEU A 472 -4.52 0.05 -26.10
CA LEU A 472 -4.62 1.40 -26.67
C LEU A 472 -4.86 2.46 -25.57
N PHE A 473 -5.76 2.16 -24.63
CA PHE A 473 -6.04 3.02 -23.48
C PHE A 473 -4.78 3.29 -22.68
N ARG A 474 -4.02 2.23 -22.35
CA ARG A 474 -2.76 2.34 -21.60
C ARG A 474 -1.75 3.23 -22.33
N ASP A 475 -1.56 3.06 -23.64
CA ASP A 475 -0.66 3.87 -24.43
C ASP A 475 -1.05 5.37 -24.37
N MET A 476 -2.32 5.67 -24.67
CA MET A 476 -2.82 7.04 -24.67
C MET A 476 -2.71 7.70 -23.29
N ILE A 477 -3.14 7.00 -22.24
CA ILE A 477 -3.07 7.52 -20.87
C ILE A 477 -1.61 7.71 -20.42
N GLY A 478 -0.73 6.77 -20.77
CA GLY A 478 0.70 6.89 -20.48
C GLY A 478 1.31 8.14 -21.11
N ARG A 479 0.99 8.43 -22.36
CA ARG A 479 1.44 9.66 -23.05
C ARG A 479 0.89 10.92 -22.40
N ILE A 480 -0.41 10.97 -22.14
CA ILE A 480 -1.08 12.12 -21.50
C ILE A 480 -0.48 12.36 -20.11
N ASN A 481 -0.36 11.33 -19.28
CA ASN A 481 0.20 11.44 -17.93
C ASN A 481 1.66 11.89 -17.95
N ASN A 482 2.39 11.58 -19.01
CA ASN A 482 3.77 12.03 -19.21
C ASN A 482 3.88 13.44 -19.80
N GLY A 483 2.77 14.17 -19.95
CA GLY A 483 2.78 15.54 -20.44
C GLY A 483 2.77 15.67 -21.97
N VAL A 484 2.41 14.61 -22.69
CA VAL A 484 2.23 14.62 -24.16
C VAL A 484 0.72 14.57 -24.49
N PRO A 485 0.07 15.69 -24.73
CA PRO A 485 -1.34 15.73 -25.08
C PRO A 485 -1.62 15.00 -26.41
N LEU A 486 -2.87 14.55 -26.59
CA LEU A 486 -3.33 14.08 -27.89
C LEU A 486 -3.44 15.24 -28.87
N THR A 487 -3.19 14.96 -30.13
CA THR A 487 -3.53 15.91 -31.21
C THR A 487 -5.06 15.98 -31.41
N ASP A 488 -5.55 17.07 -32.02
CA ASP A 488 -6.98 17.21 -32.30
C ASP A 488 -7.52 16.06 -33.16
N ALA A 489 -6.75 15.55 -34.12
CA ALA A 489 -7.12 14.42 -34.94
C ALA A 489 -7.27 13.12 -34.13
N GLN A 490 -6.34 12.85 -33.16
CA GLN A 490 -6.43 11.73 -32.27
C GLN A 490 -7.64 11.84 -31.33
N ALA A 491 -7.87 13.02 -30.74
CA ALA A 491 -9.02 13.26 -29.88
C ALA A 491 -10.37 13.06 -30.61
N GLN A 492 -10.47 13.48 -31.89
CA GLN A 492 -11.67 13.31 -32.71
C GLN A 492 -11.92 11.83 -33.10
N SER A 493 -10.89 11.01 -33.19
CA SER A 493 -11.02 9.59 -33.57
C SER A 493 -11.37 8.65 -32.43
N LEU A 494 -11.31 9.09 -31.17
CA LEU A 494 -11.43 8.23 -30.00
C LEU A 494 -12.71 7.37 -29.97
N ASP A 495 -13.86 7.94 -30.36
CA ASP A 495 -15.15 7.23 -30.37
C ASP A 495 -15.21 6.06 -31.38
N THR A 496 -14.32 6.07 -32.37
CA THR A 496 -14.23 5.01 -33.38
C THR A 496 -13.11 4.01 -33.10
N LEU A 497 -12.13 4.40 -32.28
CA LEU A 497 -10.98 3.57 -31.94
C LEU A 497 -11.33 2.52 -30.88
N PHE A 498 -12.09 2.89 -29.85
CA PHE A 498 -12.46 1.99 -28.78
C PHE A 498 -13.76 1.25 -29.07
N SER A 499 -13.80 -0.05 -28.75
CA SER A 499 -15.03 -0.84 -28.77
C SER A 499 -15.99 -0.41 -27.67
N ASN A 500 -15.45 0.07 -26.51
CA ASN A 500 -16.24 0.61 -25.41
C ASN A 500 -15.93 2.09 -25.20
N ARG A 501 -16.97 2.94 -25.33
CA ARG A 501 -16.86 4.40 -25.22
C ARG A 501 -16.45 4.91 -23.83
N ALA A 502 -16.52 4.10 -22.79
CA ALA A 502 -16.05 4.50 -21.47
C ALA A 502 -14.53 4.83 -21.48
N PHE A 503 -13.75 4.09 -22.25
CA PHE A 503 -12.33 4.38 -22.45
C PHE A 503 -12.12 5.74 -23.13
N ALA A 504 -12.85 6.01 -24.21
CA ALA A 504 -12.75 7.29 -24.90
C ALA A 504 -13.07 8.47 -23.99
N ARG A 505 -14.13 8.35 -23.17
CA ARG A 505 -14.52 9.42 -22.23
C ARG A 505 -13.46 9.67 -21.15
N GLU A 506 -12.85 8.61 -20.61
CA GLU A 506 -11.77 8.76 -19.61
C GLU A 506 -10.50 9.36 -20.24
N VAL A 507 -10.13 8.95 -21.46
CA VAL A 507 -9.01 9.56 -22.21
C VAL A 507 -9.25 11.06 -22.38
N LEU A 508 -10.44 11.47 -22.83
CA LEU A 508 -10.80 12.88 -22.97
C LEU A 508 -10.84 13.63 -21.63
N ALA A 509 -11.26 12.99 -20.55
CA ALA A 509 -11.24 13.60 -19.23
C ALA A 509 -9.79 13.88 -18.76
N ARG A 510 -8.87 12.94 -19.01
CA ARG A 510 -7.45 13.13 -18.69
C ARG A 510 -6.79 14.15 -19.61
N GLN A 511 -7.14 14.15 -20.90
CA GLN A 511 -6.69 15.18 -21.84
C GLN A 511 -7.03 16.58 -21.31
N ARG A 512 -8.29 16.83 -20.91
CA ARG A 512 -8.68 18.13 -20.35
C ARG A 512 -7.91 18.51 -19.10
N ARG A 513 -7.58 17.54 -18.24
CA ARG A 513 -6.78 17.81 -17.03
C ARG A 513 -5.34 18.21 -17.38
N ILE A 514 -4.70 17.50 -18.31
CA ILE A 514 -3.33 17.86 -18.71
C ILE A 514 -3.28 19.19 -19.46
N ASP A 515 -4.25 19.47 -20.32
CA ASP A 515 -4.35 20.76 -21.01
C ASP A 515 -4.46 21.93 -20.04
N SER A 516 -5.30 21.76 -19.00
CA SER A 516 -5.44 22.74 -17.92
C SER A 516 -4.13 22.91 -17.16
N LEU A 517 -3.45 21.82 -16.80
CA LEU A 517 -2.16 21.84 -16.09
C LEU A 517 -1.08 22.56 -16.93
N ILE A 518 -0.99 22.24 -18.22
CA ILE A 518 -0.04 22.89 -19.16
C ILE A 518 -0.34 24.40 -19.27
N ALA A 519 -1.63 24.76 -19.39
CA ALA A 519 -2.03 26.16 -19.45
C ALA A 519 -1.73 26.94 -18.16
N GLU A 520 -1.87 26.31 -17.01
CA GLU A 520 -1.46 26.87 -15.71
C GLU A 520 0.05 26.95 -15.58
N ASN A 521 0.78 25.91 -15.99
CA ASN A 521 2.23 25.88 -15.94
C ASN A 521 2.85 27.00 -16.78
N LYS A 522 2.33 27.28 -17.96
CA LYS A 522 2.80 28.39 -18.83
C LYS A 522 2.76 29.76 -18.16
N LYS A 523 2.00 29.93 -17.06
CA LYS A 523 1.90 31.19 -16.28
C LYS A 523 2.90 31.24 -15.12
N LYS A 524 3.54 30.11 -14.79
CA LYS A 524 4.44 30.01 -13.64
C LYS A 524 5.82 30.56 -13.96
N THR A 525 6.46 31.08 -12.95
CA THR A 525 7.84 31.59 -12.94
C THR A 525 8.62 30.85 -11.84
N GLY A 526 9.92 31.12 -11.75
CA GLY A 526 10.76 30.49 -10.71
C GLY A 526 11.48 29.22 -11.20
N PHE A 527 11.37 28.87 -12.47
CA PHE A 527 12.19 27.85 -13.11
C PHE A 527 13.14 28.46 -14.14
N ALA A 528 14.26 27.81 -14.37
CA ALA A 528 15.19 28.19 -15.42
C ALA A 528 15.71 26.97 -16.18
N ILE A 529 15.61 27.03 -17.51
CA ILE A 529 16.26 26.02 -18.37
C ILE A 529 17.71 26.45 -18.58
N ARG A 530 18.62 25.56 -18.24
CA ARG A 530 20.05 25.77 -18.43
C ARG A 530 20.58 24.92 -19.59
N PRO A 531 21.40 25.49 -20.48
CA PRO A 531 22.05 24.69 -21.49
C PRO A 531 23.03 23.73 -20.82
N THR A 532 22.99 22.45 -21.19
CA THR A 532 23.98 21.47 -20.73
C THR A 532 25.37 21.86 -21.29
N PRO A 533 26.39 22.03 -20.45
CA PRO A 533 27.70 22.36 -20.92
C PRO A 533 28.26 21.26 -21.86
N ILE A 534 28.82 21.65 -23.00
CA ILE A 534 29.46 20.70 -23.91
C ILE A 534 30.93 20.58 -23.50
N ARG A 535 31.40 19.37 -23.21
CA ARG A 535 32.75 19.02 -22.86
C ARG A 535 33.23 17.78 -23.63
N ASP A 536 34.51 17.47 -23.54
CA ASP A 536 35.10 16.34 -24.26
C ASP A 536 34.63 14.99 -23.74
N THR A 537 34.27 14.90 -22.44
CA THR A 537 33.71 13.68 -21.85
C THR A 537 32.46 13.96 -21.04
N PRO A 538 31.57 12.95 -20.87
CA PRO A 538 30.38 13.04 -20.03
C PRO A 538 30.71 13.45 -18.57
N GLU A 539 31.80 12.96 -17.98
CA GLU A 539 32.20 13.28 -16.61
C GLU A 539 32.59 14.76 -16.48
N GLN A 540 33.30 15.32 -17.46
CA GLN A 540 33.65 16.75 -17.51
C GLN A 540 32.39 17.61 -17.67
N THR A 541 31.39 17.14 -18.40
CA THR A 541 30.08 17.80 -18.54
C THR A 541 29.37 17.86 -17.18
N ILE A 542 29.34 16.74 -16.45
CA ILE A 542 28.75 16.66 -15.10
C ILE A 542 29.47 17.60 -14.13
N GLU A 543 30.81 17.62 -14.15
CA GLU A 543 31.62 18.51 -13.32
C GLU A 543 31.39 19.98 -13.62
N ALA A 544 31.23 20.33 -14.90
CA ALA A 544 30.94 21.70 -15.32
C ALA A 544 29.54 22.18 -14.86
N ILE A 545 28.56 21.27 -14.72
CA ILE A 545 27.27 21.60 -14.12
C ILE A 545 27.45 21.97 -12.65
N TRP A 546 28.19 21.17 -11.87
CA TRP A 546 28.43 21.46 -10.45
C TRP A 546 29.22 22.74 -10.23
N GLU A 547 30.22 22.98 -11.04
CA GLU A 547 31.07 24.17 -10.95
C GLU A 547 30.29 25.47 -11.09
N ALA A 548 29.20 25.48 -11.86
CA ALA A 548 28.34 26.64 -12.03
C ALA A 548 27.64 27.08 -10.71
N TYR A 549 27.61 26.21 -9.71
CA TYR A 549 26.95 26.46 -8.42
C TYR A 549 27.92 26.41 -7.24
N ARG A 550 29.25 26.48 -7.46
CA ARG A 550 30.23 26.51 -6.39
C ARG A 550 29.94 27.61 -5.36
N GLY A 551 30.09 27.30 -4.09
CA GLY A 551 29.75 28.20 -2.98
C GLY A 551 28.30 28.20 -2.58
N LYS A 552 27.49 27.29 -3.15
CA LYS A 552 26.07 27.10 -2.77
C LYS A 552 25.81 25.66 -2.38
N VAL A 553 24.84 25.47 -1.52
CA VAL A 553 24.26 24.14 -1.29
C VAL A 553 23.37 23.78 -2.47
N VAL A 554 23.62 22.63 -3.11
CA VAL A 554 22.86 22.19 -4.28
C VAL A 554 22.16 20.88 -3.98
N PHE A 555 20.83 20.90 -4.03
CA PHE A 555 20.02 19.69 -3.99
C PHE A 555 19.68 19.25 -5.41
N VAL A 556 20.23 18.11 -5.81
CA VAL A 556 20.03 17.54 -7.15
C VAL A 556 18.98 16.47 -7.11
N ASP A 557 17.97 16.58 -7.98
CA ASP A 557 16.94 15.59 -8.23
C ASP A 557 17.10 15.04 -9.66
N VAL A 558 17.50 13.78 -9.76
CA VAL A 558 17.58 13.06 -11.04
C VAL A 558 16.25 12.40 -11.29
N TRP A 559 15.54 12.84 -12.32
CA TRP A 559 14.17 12.47 -12.58
C TRP A 559 13.89 12.29 -14.08
N GLU A 560 12.69 11.75 -14.39
CA GLU A 560 12.21 11.66 -15.76
C GLU A 560 10.72 12.02 -15.80
N THR A 561 10.22 12.50 -16.95
CA THR A 561 8.81 12.90 -17.11
C THR A 561 7.84 11.72 -16.88
N TRP A 562 8.26 10.53 -17.24
CA TRP A 562 7.51 9.29 -17.06
C TRP A 562 7.61 8.70 -15.63
N CYS A 563 8.43 9.30 -14.75
CA CYS A 563 8.64 8.82 -13.39
C CYS A 563 7.54 9.34 -12.45
N GLY A 564 6.48 8.59 -12.25
CA GLY A 564 5.40 8.91 -11.30
C GLY A 564 5.90 9.11 -9.86
N PRO A 565 6.76 8.22 -9.30
CA PRO A 565 7.36 8.43 -7.98
C PRO A 565 8.13 9.73 -7.84
N CYS A 566 8.86 10.17 -8.90
CA CYS A 566 9.59 11.44 -8.89
C CYS A 566 8.64 12.63 -8.71
N ARG A 567 7.55 12.66 -9.47
CA ARG A 567 6.55 13.74 -9.39
C ARG A 567 5.90 13.82 -8.02
N ARG A 568 5.53 12.66 -7.43
CA ARG A 568 4.99 12.62 -6.05
C ARG A 568 6.00 13.10 -5.00
N ALA A 569 7.28 12.76 -5.16
CA ALA A 569 8.34 13.24 -4.27
C ALA A 569 8.52 14.76 -4.37
N MET A 570 8.48 15.31 -5.59
CA MET A 570 8.52 16.77 -5.82
C MET A 570 7.34 17.48 -5.16
N GLU A 571 6.13 16.96 -5.29
CA GLU A 571 4.94 17.51 -4.63
C GLU A 571 5.07 17.46 -3.10
N ALA A 572 5.57 16.37 -2.54
CA ALA A 572 5.77 16.21 -1.11
C ALA A 572 6.88 17.13 -0.55
N THR A 573 7.88 17.51 -1.35
CA THR A 573 8.98 18.41 -0.93
C THR A 573 8.69 19.89 -1.19
N GLU A 574 7.66 20.23 -1.96
CA GLU A 574 7.34 21.63 -2.28
C GLU A 574 7.09 22.53 -1.05
N PRO A 575 6.40 22.11 0.03
CA PRO A 575 6.27 22.89 1.24
C PRO A 575 7.61 23.21 1.90
N ILE A 576 8.54 22.24 1.87
CA ILE A 576 9.88 22.39 2.47
C ILE A 576 10.70 23.40 1.69
N LYS A 577 10.64 23.40 0.37
CA LYS A 577 11.33 24.40 -0.47
C LYS A 577 10.88 25.82 -0.13
N LYS A 578 9.57 26.00 0.08
CA LYS A 578 9.01 27.31 0.51
C LYS A 578 9.46 27.72 1.91
N GLU A 579 9.52 26.77 2.84
CA GLU A 579 10.00 27.00 4.20
C GLU A 579 11.48 27.39 4.24
N LEU A 580 12.29 26.79 3.37
CA LEU A 580 13.72 27.01 3.28
C LEU A 580 14.13 28.09 2.25
N ASP A 581 13.15 28.82 1.70
CA ASP A 581 13.42 29.92 0.79
C ASP A 581 14.35 30.98 1.41
N GLY A 582 15.26 31.50 0.61
CA GLY A 582 16.25 32.51 1.08
C GLY A 582 17.49 31.93 1.79
N ARG A 583 17.61 30.61 2.01
CA ARG A 583 18.80 29.96 2.62
C ARG A 583 19.94 29.69 1.65
N GLY A 584 19.86 30.17 0.41
CA GLY A 584 20.93 29.98 -0.59
C GLY A 584 21.02 28.56 -1.17
N ILE A 585 19.97 27.76 -1.02
CA ILE A 585 19.88 26.41 -1.56
C ILE A 585 19.46 26.49 -3.04
N VAL A 586 20.18 25.79 -3.91
CA VAL A 586 19.83 25.62 -5.32
C VAL A 586 19.15 24.27 -5.50
N TYR A 587 17.94 24.27 -6.07
CA TYR A 587 17.25 23.06 -6.48
C TYR A 587 17.54 22.80 -7.96
N LEU A 588 18.24 21.71 -8.23
CA LEU A 588 18.73 21.35 -9.56
C LEU A 588 18.07 20.06 -10.03
N TYR A 589 17.44 20.11 -11.19
CA TYR A 589 16.71 18.99 -11.77
C TYR A 589 17.41 18.50 -13.04
N LEU A 590 17.78 17.22 -13.03
CA LEU A 590 18.42 16.56 -14.15
C LEU A 590 17.46 15.54 -14.77
N ALA A 591 17.07 15.76 -16.02
CA ALA A 591 16.34 14.79 -16.81
C ALA A 591 17.20 14.34 -18.00
N SER A 592 16.96 13.16 -18.52
CA SER A 592 17.64 12.68 -19.73
C SER A 592 16.79 12.79 -20.98
N GLU A 593 17.37 12.41 -22.12
CA GLU A 593 16.65 12.29 -23.40
C GLU A 593 15.59 11.18 -23.40
N SER A 594 15.51 10.33 -22.38
CA SER A 594 14.41 9.40 -22.19
C SER A 594 13.08 10.12 -21.90
N SER A 595 13.15 11.35 -21.38
CA SER A 595 12.02 12.27 -21.30
C SER A 595 11.79 12.93 -22.66
N PRO A 596 10.63 12.71 -23.33
CA PRO A 596 10.30 13.43 -24.55
C PRO A 596 10.40 14.94 -24.36
N LEU A 597 11.02 15.65 -25.31
CA LEU A 597 11.30 17.08 -25.19
C LEU A 597 10.03 17.91 -24.92
N GLU A 598 8.96 17.60 -25.63
CA GLU A 598 7.66 18.25 -25.45
C GLU A 598 7.11 18.05 -24.02
N ALA A 599 7.14 16.82 -23.53
CA ALA A 599 6.71 16.48 -22.18
C ALA A 599 7.52 17.25 -21.13
N TRP A 600 8.83 17.29 -21.30
CA TRP A 600 9.72 18.00 -20.40
C TRP A 600 9.39 19.51 -20.37
N HIS A 601 9.24 20.15 -21.52
CA HIS A 601 8.84 21.57 -21.62
C HIS A 601 7.46 21.86 -21.01
N ASN A 602 6.53 20.92 -21.11
CA ASN A 602 5.18 21.08 -20.55
C ASN A 602 5.14 20.96 -19.02
N LEU A 603 6.05 20.19 -18.44
CA LEU A 603 6.05 19.89 -16.98
C LEU A 603 6.95 20.81 -16.16
N ILE A 604 8.16 21.14 -16.65
CA ILE A 604 9.16 21.91 -15.86
C ILE A 604 8.68 23.28 -15.37
N PRO A 605 7.79 24.04 -16.06
CA PRO A 605 7.33 25.30 -15.50
C PRO A 605 6.56 25.13 -14.17
N GLY A 606 6.06 23.93 -13.89
CA GLY A 606 5.45 23.58 -12.62
C GLY A 606 6.44 23.24 -11.51
N ILE A 607 7.76 23.17 -11.80
CA ILE A 607 8.80 22.71 -10.90
C ILE A 607 9.83 23.84 -10.72
N PRO A 608 9.72 24.67 -9.66
CA PRO A 608 10.67 25.76 -9.43
C PRO A 608 12.10 25.24 -9.20
N GLY A 609 13.07 25.82 -9.90
CA GLY A 609 14.50 25.47 -9.81
C GLY A 609 15.21 25.53 -11.17
N GLU A 610 16.39 24.96 -11.19
CA GLU A 610 17.30 24.94 -12.35
C GLU A 610 17.16 23.59 -13.08
N HIS A 611 16.94 23.59 -14.40
CA HIS A 611 16.65 22.38 -15.16
C HIS A 611 17.71 22.16 -16.25
N TYR A 612 18.31 20.97 -16.25
CA TYR A 612 19.17 20.49 -17.32
C TYR A 612 18.54 19.26 -17.99
N ARG A 613 18.75 19.13 -19.28
CA ARG A 613 18.41 17.95 -20.06
C ARG A 613 19.68 17.33 -20.61
N LEU A 614 20.05 16.17 -20.06
CA LEU A 614 21.28 15.46 -20.41
C LEU A 614 21.05 14.56 -21.63
N ASP A 615 22.07 14.42 -22.48
CA ASP A 615 22.11 13.36 -23.47
C ASP A 615 22.22 11.98 -22.79
N GLN A 616 22.05 10.91 -23.58
CA GLN A 616 22.06 9.55 -23.05
C GLN A 616 23.40 9.14 -22.45
N GLU A 617 24.51 9.58 -23.04
CA GLU A 617 25.88 9.23 -22.58
C GLU A 617 26.17 9.91 -21.24
N THR A 618 25.88 11.21 -21.14
CA THR A 618 26.04 11.97 -19.88
C THR A 618 25.14 11.43 -18.76
N ALA A 619 23.91 11.08 -19.08
CA ALA A 619 23.00 10.48 -18.10
C ALA A 619 23.44 9.07 -17.67
N ALA A 620 24.04 8.28 -18.55
CA ALA A 620 24.60 6.98 -18.21
C ALA A 620 25.84 7.13 -17.30
N ALA A 621 26.75 8.03 -17.64
CA ALA A 621 27.94 8.34 -16.83
C ALA A 621 27.57 8.87 -15.43
N LEU A 622 26.51 9.71 -15.34
CA LEU A 622 25.99 10.18 -14.06
C LEU A 622 25.53 9.01 -13.19
N ARG A 623 24.74 8.07 -13.75
CA ARG A 623 24.25 6.89 -13.01
C ARG A 623 25.40 5.99 -12.56
N GLU A 624 26.38 5.76 -13.42
CA GLU A 624 27.56 4.96 -13.10
C GLU A 624 28.39 5.61 -11.99
N LYS A 625 28.72 6.91 -12.13
CA LYS A 625 29.52 7.68 -11.17
C LYS A 625 28.95 7.63 -9.75
N PHE A 626 27.63 7.69 -9.60
CA PHE A 626 26.95 7.74 -8.31
C PHE A 626 26.23 6.44 -7.94
N GLY A 627 26.39 5.37 -8.71
CA GLY A 627 25.76 4.08 -8.43
C GLY A 627 24.23 4.11 -8.46
N PHE A 628 23.64 4.98 -9.29
CA PHE A 628 22.19 5.10 -9.39
C PHE A 628 21.61 3.98 -10.26
N ASN A 629 20.68 3.21 -9.71
CA ASN A 629 20.01 2.10 -10.40
C ASN A 629 18.59 2.44 -10.85
N GLY A 630 18.14 3.71 -10.70
CA GLY A 630 16.81 4.16 -11.11
C GLY A 630 16.55 5.61 -10.78
N VAL A 631 15.33 6.04 -10.96
CA VAL A 631 14.81 7.37 -10.59
C VAL A 631 13.57 7.22 -9.69
N PRO A 632 13.35 8.14 -8.71
CA PRO A 632 14.16 9.30 -8.40
C PRO A 632 15.51 8.94 -7.77
N SER A 633 16.52 9.76 -8.06
CA SER A 633 17.83 9.68 -7.37
C SER A 633 18.27 11.08 -6.95
N TYR A 634 18.93 11.16 -5.80
CA TYR A 634 19.24 12.43 -5.16
C TYR A 634 20.73 12.58 -4.85
N LEU A 635 21.23 13.81 -5.02
CA LEU A 635 22.53 14.25 -4.49
C LEU A 635 22.32 15.51 -3.66
N LEU A 636 23.10 15.64 -2.60
CA LEU A 636 23.30 16.90 -1.91
C LEU A 636 24.78 17.27 -2.02
N ILE A 637 25.04 18.42 -2.62
CA ILE A 637 26.39 18.97 -2.82
C ILE A 637 26.53 20.17 -1.89
N ASP A 638 27.59 20.16 -1.09
CA ASP A 638 27.90 21.23 -0.15
C ASP A 638 28.53 22.46 -0.83
N GLN A 639 28.79 23.52 -0.06
CA GLN A 639 29.35 24.77 -0.55
C GLN A 639 30.76 24.61 -1.12
N GLU A 640 31.51 23.58 -0.66
CA GLU A 640 32.86 23.24 -1.17
C GLU A 640 32.78 22.42 -2.49
N GLY A 641 31.58 22.01 -2.92
CA GLY A 641 31.35 21.20 -4.11
C GLY A 641 31.51 19.69 -3.87
N LYS A 642 31.52 19.24 -2.62
CA LYS A 642 31.60 17.83 -2.27
C LYS A 642 30.20 17.22 -2.13
N VAL A 643 30.06 15.96 -2.51
CA VAL A 643 28.84 15.21 -2.33
C VAL A 643 28.72 14.82 -0.86
N ALA A 644 27.77 15.44 -0.16
CA ALA A 644 27.45 15.19 1.25
C ALA A 644 26.44 14.06 1.43
N TYR A 645 25.60 13.81 0.40
CA TYR A 645 24.59 12.74 0.42
C TYR A 645 24.30 12.28 -1.00
N GLN A 646 24.06 10.97 -1.17
CA GLN A 646 23.60 10.37 -2.43
C GLN A 646 22.69 9.17 -2.16
N ARG A 647 21.62 9.03 -2.96
CA ARG A 647 20.70 7.90 -2.83
C ARG A 647 19.79 7.73 -4.03
N THR A 648 19.45 6.49 -4.37
CA THR A 648 18.30 6.15 -5.20
C THR A 648 17.09 5.87 -4.30
N GLY A 649 15.93 6.46 -4.65
CA GLY A 649 14.68 6.35 -3.92
C GLY A 649 14.44 7.52 -2.95
N PHE A 650 13.16 7.83 -2.72
CA PHE A 650 12.72 8.92 -1.85
C PHE A 650 12.50 8.44 -0.41
N GLU A 651 13.18 9.05 0.57
CA GLU A 651 13.08 8.70 2.00
C GLU A 651 12.02 9.50 2.77
N GLY A 652 11.28 10.33 2.08
CA GLY A 652 10.29 11.21 2.69
C GLY A 652 10.74 12.65 2.86
N PRO A 653 9.77 13.57 3.01
CA PRO A 653 10.03 15.00 3.06
C PRO A 653 10.86 15.43 4.29
N GLU A 654 10.63 14.81 5.45
CA GLU A 654 11.33 15.16 6.70
C GLU A 654 12.83 14.86 6.61
N LYS A 655 13.21 13.74 5.95
CA LYS A 655 14.62 13.42 5.74
C LYS A 655 15.29 14.44 4.83
N ILE A 656 14.64 14.85 3.76
CA ILE A 656 15.15 15.89 2.85
C ILE A 656 15.30 17.22 3.60
N LYS A 657 14.30 17.60 4.40
CA LYS A 657 14.38 18.81 5.23
C LYS A 657 15.59 18.81 6.17
N GLN A 658 15.77 17.71 6.89
CA GLN A 658 16.92 17.54 7.79
C GLN A 658 18.25 17.74 7.05
N LEU A 659 18.44 17.05 5.93
CA LEU A 659 19.66 17.12 5.13
C LEU A 659 19.95 18.54 4.62
N LEU A 660 18.91 19.26 4.15
CA LEU A 660 19.05 20.63 3.66
C LEU A 660 19.39 21.62 4.77
N LEU A 661 18.80 21.46 5.95
CA LEU A 661 19.14 22.28 7.13
C LEU A 661 20.59 22.07 7.55
N GLU A 662 21.02 20.81 7.73
CA GLU A 662 22.39 20.46 8.11
C GLU A 662 23.45 20.99 7.13
N ALA A 663 23.15 21.01 5.82
CA ALA A 663 24.05 21.52 4.81
C ALA A 663 24.04 23.05 4.71
N SER A 664 22.92 23.71 5.02
CA SER A 664 22.82 25.19 4.94
C SER A 664 23.35 25.92 6.17
N GLU A 665 23.59 25.21 7.29
CA GLU A 665 24.15 25.76 8.52
C GLU A 665 25.68 25.70 8.58
N LYS A 666 26.30 25.00 7.67
CA LYS A 666 27.76 24.90 7.51
C LYS A 666 28.30 26.00 6.59
#